data_cb1f0a1e8d81cc8e45a7e79df917425f
#
_entry.id   cb1f0a1e8d81cc8e45a7e79df917425f
#
_cell.length_a   1.000
_cell.length_b   1.000
_cell.length_c   1.000
_cell.angle_alpha   90.00
_cell.angle_beta   90.00
_cell.angle_gamma   90.00
#
_symmetry.space_group_name_H-M   'P 1'
#
loop_
_entity.id
_entity.type
_entity.pdbx_description
1 polymer ?
#
loop_
_entity_poly.entity_id
_entity_poly.type
_entity_poly.pdbx_seq_one_letter_code
_entity_poly.pdbx_strand_id
1 'polypeptide(L)'
;MKKLLLSLWALSLTTFVFAAEHTAFSPDKRLHLTVRDDGGQPTYTLNYNGLEVIKPSKLGLKADYGDFTQGMKIVEATEKAVQTVYDMTRTKRAHVDQKATMLTLKLVNDKGYPLQITFYIANNDVAYRYTLLPVKDENPRCAVIYGETSSFNFPDETRTFMTPQIQPMSGWQRTKPSYEEEFVPDARLTDKSKYGVGYTFPCLFRIPNKGNNTWILISETGTSSYPGCRLSEYEPTKGYHIAYPQAGENNGFGSEFASIPLPSSTPWRTITVGNSLQPIVETTIPYDVVEPLYTTQNDYKPGRYTWSWILWMDESCNYEDQKKFIDVAATMGYEYILVDALWDKQIGRKGIEALANYAKSKGVSLMLWYNSNGTENDAPQGPRNIMSNSIARKRDMAWMKQLGVKAIKVDFFGGDKQETLQLFQDILSDANEYGLQVIFHGCTLPRGWERMYPNFIANEAALASENVYFTEYFARQEAFQLTLYPFTRNAVAAFDWGGILMNHHMSKDNKSRHQRFTGDIFEMATAITNQCSVNCVALTPNALEGLPDFEKEWLKQVPTTWKDLRFLAGYPGKHFAVARQTTEGKWYAAAISAEEQPISMTLHLPMFAGKEVKVYADGPKKAGSLWLTPGMKRQKIGKNGLLKVIVQPRGGVIVNE
;
A
#
# COMPACT_ATOMS: atom_id res chain seq x y z
N MET A 1 22.03 19.14 -87.07
CA MET A 1 21.50 19.67 -85.80
C MET A 1 21.05 18.53 -84.95
N LYS A 2 21.90 18.09 -84.04
CA LYS A 2 21.57 17.02 -83.05
C LYS A 2 21.26 17.69 -81.72
N LYS A 3 20.03 17.52 -81.21
CA LYS A 3 19.61 17.93 -79.84
C LYS A 3 20.05 16.90 -78.85
N LEU A 4 20.90 17.27 -77.89
CA LEU A 4 21.29 16.49 -76.75
C LEU A 4 20.20 16.68 -75.69
N LEU A 5 19.50 15.60 -75.29
CA LEU A 5 18.66 15.59 -74.11
C LEU A 5 19.52 15.18 -72.87
N LEU A 6 19.71 16.13 -71.96
CA LEU A 6 20.23 15.85 -70.63
C LEU A 6 19.07 15.37 -69.71
N SER A 7 19.07 14.11 -69.31
CA SER A 7 18.22 13.61 -68.28
C SER A 7 18.87 13.86 -66.90
N LEU A 8 18.26 14.76 -66.07
CA LEU A 8 18.60 14.91 -64.66
C LEU A 8 18.01 13.75 -63.89
N TRP A 9 18.87 12.93 -63.36
CA TRP A 9 18.48 11.98 -62.30
C TRP A 9 18.52 12.70 -60.96
N ALA A 10 17.34 12.94 -60.34
CA ALA A 10 17.24 13.40 -58.97
C ALA A 10 17.48 12.21 -58.07
N LEU A 11 18.64 12.15 -57.42
CA LEU A 11 18.91 11.24 -56.31
C LEU A 11 18.11 11.74 -55.09
N SER A 12 17.03 11.06 -54.77
CA SER A 12 16.36 11.25 -53.47
C SER A 12 17.24 10.59 -52.39
N LEU A 13 17.98 11.41 -51.65
CA LEU A 13 18.61 10.98 -50.40
C LEU A 13 17.47 10.71 -49.38
N THR A 14 17.08 9.45 -49.23
CA THR A 14 16.34 9.02 -48.06
C THR A 14 17.31 9.02 -46.89
N THR A 15 17.26 10.07 -46.07
CA THR A 15 17.92 10.11 -44.79
C THR A 15 17.20 9.10 -43.89
N PHE A 16 17.78 7.93 -43.66
CA PHE A 16 17.38 7.05 -42.57
C PHE A 16 17.75 7.76 -41.25
N VAL A 17 16.77 8.34 -40.61
CA VAL A 17 16.90 8.78 -39.21
C VAL A 17 16.88 7.50 -38.37
N PHE A 18 18.04 7.07 -37.93
CA PHE A 18 18.09 5.99 -36.91
C PHE A 18 17.50 6.54 -35.62
N ALA A 19 16.56 5.79 -35.03
CA ALA A 19 16.03 6.08 -33.71
C ALA A 19 17.18 6.11 -32.68
N ALA A 20 17.15 7.08 -31.75
CA ALA A 20 18.10 7.09 -30.66
C ALA A 20 17.72 5.98 -29.67
N GLU A 21 18.72 5.18 -29.29
CA GLU A 21 18.57 4.09 -28.31
C GLU A 21 19.53 4.33 -27.15
N HIS A 22 18.99 4.22 -25.92
CA HIS A 22 19.78 4.29 -24.69
C HIS A 22 19.46 3.11 -23.78
N THR A 23 20.48 2.34 -23.39
CA THR A 23 20.35 1.22 -22.46
C THR A 23 21.09 1.54 -21.18
N ALA A 24 20.40 1.42 -20.05
CA ALA A 24 20.97 1.56 -18.72
C ALA A 24 20.75 0.26 -17.90
N PHE A 25 21.65 0.03 -16.94
CA PHE A 25 21.72 -1.22 -16.19
C PHE A 25 21.57 -0.96 -14.70
N SER A 26 20.96 -1.93 -13.98
CA SER A 26 21.07 -1.99 -12.53
C SER A 26 22.54 -2.14 -12.08
N PRO A 27 22.87 -1.78 -10.83
CA PRO A 27 24.23 -1.94 -10.31
C PRO A 27 24.79 -3.38 -10.45
N ASP A 28 23.93 -4.40 -10.27
CA ASP A 28 24.30 -5.82 -10.44
C ASP A 28 24.16 -6.33 -11.88
N LYS A 29 23.73 -5.47 -12.82
CA LYS A 29 23.58 -5.76 -14.25
C LYS A 29 22.56 -6.86 -14.59
N ARG A 30 21.66 -7.23 -13.67
CA ARG A 30 20.61 -8.20 -13.95
C ARG A 30 19.40 -7.59 -14.63
N LEU A 31 19.17 -6.31 -14.40
CA LEU A 31 18.05 -5.55 -14.94
C LEU A 31 18.57 -4.57 -15.98
N HIS A 32 18.00 -4.63 -17.20
CA HIS A 32 18.37 -3.80 -18.34
C HIS A 32 17.13 -3.03 -18.80
N LEU A 33 17.21 -1.72 -18.77
CA LEU A 33 16.21 -0.81 -19.33
C LEU A 33 16.73 -0.25 -20.64
N THR A 34 15.99 -0.42 -21.73
CA THR A 34 16.30 0.20 -23.02
C THR A 34 15.18 1.17 -23.39
N VAL A 35 15.53 2.41 -23.73
CA VAL A 35 14.60 3.45 -24.17
C VAL A 35 14.92 3.84 -25.60
N ARG A 36 13.88 4.02 -26.44
CA ARG A 36 13.97 4.40 -27.87
C ARG A 36 12.98 5.50 -28.18
N ASP A 37 13.29 6.30 -29.22
CA ASP A 37 12.36 7.28 -29.79
C ASP A 37 11.79 6.83 -31.15
N ASP A 38 11.46 5.55 -31.28
CA ASP A 38 11.04 4.88 -32.51
C ASP A 38 9.97 5.66 -33.28
N GLY A 39 10.35 6.27 -34.45
CA GLY A 39 9.45 7.03 -35.28
C GLY A 39 8.79 8.23 -34.56
N GLY A 40 9.43 8.75 -33.51
CA GLY A 40 8.90 9.85 -32.70
C GLY A 40 7.95 9.41 -31.57
N GLN A 41 7.76 8.11 -31.38
CA GLN A 41 7.02 7.55 -30.26
C GLN A 41 8.02 7.00 -29.24
N PRO A 42 8.23 7.65 -28.09
CA PRO A 42 9.12 7.11 -27.05
C PRO A 42 8.58 5.78 -26.51
N THR A 43 9.44 4.78 -26.45
CA THR A 43 9.14 3.45 -25.91
C THR A 43 10.24 2.97 -24.97
N TYR A 44 9.92 2.01 -24.12
CA TYR A 44 10.91 1.32 -23.30
C TYR A 44 10.66 -0.18 -23.29
N THR A 45 11.72 -0.94 -23.04
CA THR A 45 11.68 -2.38 -22.75
C THR A 45 12.43 -2.65 -21.46
N LEU A 46 12.03 -3.72 -20.75
CA LEU A 46 12.70 -4.15 -19.54
C LEU A 46 13.07 -5.63 -19.63
N ASN A 47 14.35 -5.92 -19.46
CA ASN A 47 14.88 -7.27 -19.41
C ASN A 47 15.42 -7.56 -18.00
N TYR A 48 15.11 -8.74 -17.48
CA TYR A 48 15.63 -9.21 -16.20
C TYR A 48 16.21 -10.62 -16.33
N ASN A 49 17.52 -10.76 -16.03
CA ASN A 49 18.25 -12.02 -16.21
C ASN A 49 18.12 -12.63 -17.63
N GLY A 50 18.07 -11.78 -18.68
CA GLY A 50 17.94 -12.19 -20.07
C GLY A 50 16.52 -12.53 -20.53
N LEU A 51 15.51 -12.38 -19.66
CA LEU A 51 14.10 -12.49 -20.01
C LEU A 51 13.53 -11.09 -20.25
N GLU A 52 12.89 -10.86 -21.40
CA GLU A 52 12.10 -9.64 -21.63
C GLU A 52 10.83 -9.71 -20.79
N VAL A 53 10.79 -8.94 -19.70
CA VAL A 53 9.69 -8.93 -18.72
C VAL A 53 8.64 -7.85 -19.04
N ILE A 54 9.06 -6.77 -19.69
CA ILE A 54 8.17 -5.78 -20.30
C ILE A 54 8.60 -5.60 -21.76
N LYS A 55 7.68 -5.95 -22.66
CA LYS A 55 7.79 -5.76 -24.11
C LYS A 55 7.76 -4.25 -24.46
N PRO A 56 8.05 -3.82 -25.70
CA PRO A 56 8.01 -2.41 -26.08
C PRO A 56 6.73 -1.73 -25.58
N SER A 57 6.89 -0.78 -24.68
CA SER A 57 5.85 -0.08 -23.95
C SER A 57 6.01 1.41 -24.11
N LYS A 58 4.92 2.13 -24.30
CA LYS A 58 4.93 3.56 -24.62
C LYS A 58 5.29 4.41 -23.42
N LEU A 59 5.92 5.54 -23.71
CA LEU A 59 6.16 6.66 -22.79
C LEU A 59 5.56 7.94 -23.38
N GLY A 60 5.27 8.89 -22.51
CA GLY A 60 4.79 10.21 -22.90
C GLY A 60 3.53 10.64 -22.16
N LEU A 61 3.21 11.91 -22.28
CA LEU A 61 2.01 12.52 -21.71
C LEU A 61 1.51 13.65 -22.62
N LYS A 62 0.26 14.06 -22.38
CA LYS A 62 -0.38 15.15 -23.09
C LYS A 62 -0.76 16.25 -22.12
N ALA A 63 -0.24 17.46 -22.38
CA ALA A 63 -0.54 18.65 -21.61
C ALA A 63 -1.26 19.71 -22.49
N ASP A 64 -1.88 20.69 -21.85
CA ASP A 64 -2.58 21.77 -22.52
C ASP A 64 -1.70 22.60 -23.47
N TYR A 65 -0.41 22.74 -23.14
CA TYR A 65 0.54 23.51 -23.98
C TYR A 65 1.31 22.64 -24.98
N GLY A 66 1.31 21.31 -24.87
CA GLY A 66 2.07 20.43 -25.76
C GLY A 66 1.67 18.96 -25.68
N ASP A 67 1.76 18.30 -26.83
CA ASP A 67 1.68 16.87 -26.96
C ASP A 67 3.09 16.27 -26.92
N PHE A 68 3.36 15.41 -25.94
CA PHE A 68 4.64 14.72 -25.72
C PHE A 68 4.50 13.22 -25.90
N THR A 69 3.50 12.77 -26.65
CA THR A 69 3.23 11.34 -26.92
C THR A 69 3.74 10.90 -28.29
N GLN A 70 4.02 11.85 -29.20
CA GLN A 70 4.49 11.58 -30.55
C GLN A 70 5.31 12.77 -31.06
N GLY A 71 6.07 12.58 -32.16
CA GLY A 71 6.98 13.60 -32.68
C GLY A 71 8.16 13.88 -31.74
N MET A 72 8.44 12.98 -30.81
CA MET A 72 9.47 13.15 -29.79
C MET A 72 10.83 12.67 -30.26
N LYS A 73 11.88 13.43 -29.91
CA LYS A 73 13.29 13.05 -30.17
C LYS A 73 14.10 13.16 -28.89
N ILE A 74 14.88 12.12 -28.59
CA ILE A 74 15.87 12.16 -27.52
C ILE A 74 17.04 13.03 -27.96
N VAL A 75 17.27 14.14 -27.27
CA VAL A 75 18.33 15.11 -27.61
C VAL A 75 19.51 15.05 -26.63
N GLU A 76 19.31 14.51 -25.45
CA GLU A 76 20.35 14.37 -24.44
C GLU A 76 20.05 13.15 -23.55
N ALA A 77 21.09 12.42 -23.20
CA ALA A 77 21.03 11.31 -22.24
C ALA A 77 22.20 11.44 -21.25
N THR A 78 21.89 11.36 -19.97
CA THR A 78 22.89 11.35 -18.90
C THR A 78 22.64 10.19 -17.96
N GLU A 79 23.71 9.49 -17.59
CA GLU A 79 23.67 8.37 -16.66
C GLU A 79 24.62 8.64 -15.48
N LYS A 80 24.19 8.35 -14.26
CA LYS A 80 25.01 8.46 -13.08
C LYS A 80 24.65 7.39 -12.03
N ALA A 81 25.65 6.88 -11.32
CA ALA A 81 25.42 6.09 -10.13
C ALA A 81 24.92 6.98 -9.01
N VAL A 82 23.90 6.52 -8.30
CA VAL A 82 23.31 7.19 -7.15
C VAL A 82 23.19 6.24 -5.97
N GLN A 83 23.15 6.79 -4.77
CA GLN A 83 22.94 6.05 -3.53
C GLN A 83 21.91 6.79 -2.70
N THR A 84 20.86 6.10 -2.28
CA THR A 84 19.80 6.62 -1.40
C THR A 84 19.97 6.00 -0.03
N VAL A 85 20.20 6.84 1.00
CA VAL A 85 20.36 6.39 2.38
C VAL A 85 19.36 7.12 3.27
N TYR A 86 18.61 6.37 4.07
CA TYR A 86 17.67 6.96 5.04
C TYR A 86 17.33 5.98 6.17
N ASP A 87 16.84 6.54 7.27
CA ASP A 87 16.33 5.82 8.43
C ASP A 87 14.83 6.04 8.58
N MET A 88 14.06 4.96 8.79
CA MET A 88 12.62 5.00 8.96
C MET A 88 12.10 3.76 9.68
N THR A 89 11.62 3.91 10.92
CA THR A 89 11.18 2.79 11.78
C THR A 89 9.73 2.33 11.54
N ARG A 90 9.00 2.98 10.63
CA ARG A 90 7.54 2.78 10.45
C ARG A 90 7.18 1.75 9.39
N THR A 91 8.18 1.21 8.70
CA THR A 91 8.01 0.26 7.60
C THR A 91 8.85 -0.99 7.80
N LYS A 92 9.23 -1.64 6.72
CA LYS A 92 9.90 -2.94 6.68
C LYS A 92 11.31 -2.94 7.26
N ARG A 93 12.05 -1.84 7.03
CA ARG A 93 13.46 -1.70 7.39
C ARG A 93 13.72 -0.34 8.03
N ALA A 94 14.38 -0.37 9.19
CA ALA A 94 14.72 0.87 9.90
C ALA A 94 15.85 1.64 9.22
N HIS A 95 16.74 0.96 8.50
CA HIS A 95 17.82 1.55 7.73
C HIS A 95 17.81 1.02 6.31
N VAL A 96 17.86 1.91 5.34
CA VAL A 96 17.95 1.61 3.90
C VAL A 96 19.20 2.26 3.33
N ASP A 97 20.00 1.47 2.60
CA ASP A 97 21.14 1.91 1.79
C ASP A 97 20.99 1.29 0.41
N GLN A 98 20.39 2.04 -0.51
CA GLN A 98 20.04 1.56 -1.84
C GLN A 98 20.92 2.20 -2.91
N LYS A 99 21.63 1.37 -3.68
CA LYS A 99 22.40 1.80 -4.85
C LYS A 99 21.56 1.65 -6.11
N ALA A 100 21.66 2.63 -6.99
CA ALA A 100 20.96 2.62 -8.26
C ALA A 100 21.73 3.35 -9.37
N THR A 101 21.31 3.14 -10.60
CA THR A 101 21.67 3.94 -11.76
C THR A 101 20.52 4.92 -12.04
N MET A 102 20.84 6.18 -12.17
CA MET A 102 19.86 7.19 -12.61
C MET A 102 20.14 7.57 -14.06
N LEU A 103 19.20 7.23 -14.96
CA LEU A 103 19.19 7.65 -16.35
C LEU A 103 18.23 8.84 -16.50
N THR A 104 18.73 9.96 -17.03
CA THR A 104 17.91 11.13 -17.35
C THR A 104 17.97 11.38 -18.83
N LEU A 105 16.83 11.39 -19.49
CA LEU A 105 16.64 11.66 -20.90
C LEU A 105 15.95 13.00 -21.07
N LYS A 106 16.48 13.85 -21.96
CA LYS A 106 15.82 15.06 -22.40
C LYS A 106 15.28 14.84 -23.81
N LEU A 107 14.00 15.06 -23.99
CA LEU A 107 13.32 14.92 -25.26
C LEU A 107 12.74 16.27 -25.68
N VAL A 108 12.55 16.44 -26.98
CA VAL A 108 11.82 17.57 -27.55
C VAL A 108 10.77 17.06 -28.52
N ASN A 109 9.60 17.71 -28.55
CA ASN A 109 8.57 17.43 -29.57
C ASN A 109 8.84 18.20 -30.86
N ASP A 110 8.00 18.03 -31.88
CA ASP A 110 8.13 18.69 -33.19
C ASP A 110 8.13 20.22 -33.11
N LYS A 111 7.59 20.82 -32.05
CA LYS A 111 7.64 22.26 -31.78
C LYS A 111 8.91 22.68 -31.02
N GLY A 112 9.78 21.75 -30.66
CA GLY A 112 10.96 22.01 -29.82
C GLY A 112 10.66 22.14 -28.34
N TYR A 113 9.47 21.80 -27.86
CA TYR A 113 9.11 21.86 -26.43
C TYR A 113 9.75 20.71 -25.67
N PRO A 114 10.40 21.00 -24.53
CA PRO A 114 11.17 20.01 -23.79
C PRO A 114 10.31 19.19 -22.83
N LEU A 115 10.63 17.89 -22.74
CA LEU A 115 10.19 16.96 -21.69
C LEU A 115 11.42 16.23 -21.16
N GLN A 116 11.49 16.04 -19.85
CA GLN A 116 12.52 15.17 -19.23
C GLN A 116 11.86 13.89 -18.73
N ILE A 117 12.51 12.75 -18.97
CA ILE A 117 12.16 11.46 -18.36
C ILE A 117 13.33 11.04 -17.48
N THR A 118 13.07 10.75 -16.22
CA THR A 118 14.08 10.25 -15.27
C THR A 118 13.72 8.85 -14.85
N PHE A 119 14.68 7.92 -15.00
CA PHE A 119 14.61 6.55 -14.50
C PHE A 119 15.58 6.35 -13.34
N TYR A 120 15.10 5.71 -12.29
CA TYR A 120 15.89 5.20 -11.17
C TYR A 120 15.89 3.67 -11.29
N ILE A 121 17.07 3.04 -11.39
CA ILE A 121 17.23 1.63 -11.72
C ILE A 121 18.08 0.98 -10.63
N ALA A 122 17.44 0.31 -9.67
CA ALA A 122 18.07 -0.51 -8.64
C ALA A 122 18.13 -1.98 -9.07
N ASN A 123 18.65 -2.88 -8.22
CA ASN A 123 18.88 -4.27 -8.60
C ASN A 123 17.62 -5.06 -8.97
N ASN A 124 16.50 -4.72 -8.35
CA ASN A 124 15.21 -5.36 -8.59
C ASN A 124 14.09 -4.36 -8.91
N ASP A 125 14.41 -3.06 -8.95
CA ASP A 125 13.39 -2.02 -9.04
C ASP A 125 13.73 -1.01 -10.14
N VAL A 126 12.70 -0.57 -10.85
CA VAL A 126 12.73 0.60 -11.73
C VAL A 126 11.65 1.56 -11.28
N ALA A 127 12.01 2.84 -11.15
CA ALA A 127 11.01 3.90 -11.06
C ALA A 127 11.25 4.91 -12.16
N TYR A 128 10.18 5.49 -12.74
CA TYR A 128 10.31 6.57 -13.69
C TYR A 128 9.25 7.65 -13.48
N ARG A 129 9.61 8.88 -13.89
CA ARG A 129 8.69 10.03 -13.88
C ARG A 129 9.01 10.98 -15.01
N TYR A 130 8.03 11.80 -15.34
CA TYR A 130 8.18 12.92 -16.27
C TYR A 130 8.42 14.22 -15.49
N THR A 131 9.26 15.09 -16.03
CA THR A 131 9.39 16.47 -15.59
C THR A 131 9.03 17.39 -16.74
N LEU A 132 7.98 18.18 -16.56
CA LEU A 132 7.57 19.20 -17.51
C LEU A 132 8.38 20.46 -17.26
N LEU A 133 8.96 20.99 -18.32
CA LEU A 133 9.86 22.15 -18.27
C LEU A 133 9.19 23.36 -18.92
N PRO A 134 9.50 24.59 -18.44
CA PRO A 134 9.06 25.81 -19.12
C PRO A 134 9.58 25.86 -20.55
N VAL A 135 8.75 26.34 -21.47
CA VAL A 135 9.15 26.58 -22.85
C VAL A 135 9.90 27.92 -22.94
N LYS A 136 11.08 27.90 -23.56
CA LYS A 136 11.88 29.10 -23.73
C LYS A 136 11.11 30.11 -24.57
N ASP A 137 11.15 31.38 -24.16
CA ASP A 137 10.50 32.53 -24.81
C ASP A 137 8.96 32.46 -24.89
N GLU A 138 8.35 31.42 -24.38
CA GLU A 138 6.91 31.29 -24.18
C GLU A 138 6.53 31.43 -22.71
N ASN A 139 5.25 31.58 -22.39
CA ASN A 139 4.81 31.94 -21.06
C ASN A 139 3.88 30.92 -20.36
N PRO A 140 3.97 29.58 -20.54
CA PRO A 140 3.31 28.69 -19.60
C PRO A 140 4.08 28.71 -18.27
N ARG A 141 3.39 29.02 -17.18
CA ARG A 141 3.91 28.92 -15.82
C ARG A 141 3.26 27.77 -15.06
N CYS A 142 2.26 27.16 -15.64
CA CYS A 142 1.53 25.99 -15.16
C CYS A 142 1.13 25.12 -16.33
N ALA A 143 0.73 23.89 -16.07
CA ALA A 143 0.24 22.95 -17.05
C ALA A 143 -0.95 22.16 -16.50
N VAL A 144 -1.89 21.83 -17.39
CA VAL A 144 -2.90 20.81 -17.16
C VAL A 144 -2.50 19.56 -17.94
N ILE A 145 -2.27 18.46 -17.28
CA ILE A 145 -1.93 17.17 -17.88
C ILE A 145 -3.23 16.37 -18.05
N TYR A 146 -3.59 16.08 -19.30
CA TYR A 146 -4.81 15.37 -19.65
C TYR A 146 -4.69 13.85 -19.56
N GLY A 147 -3.47 13.31 -19.51
CA GLY A 147 -3.21 11.88 -19.37
C GLY A 147 -1.81 11.49 -19.80
N GLU A 148 -1.47 10.24 -19.54
CA GLU A 148 -0.21 9.60 -19.92
C GLU A 148 -0.46 8.48 -20.92
N THR A 149 0.48 8.29 -21.85
CA THR A 149 0.53 7.09 -22.71
C THR A 149 1.39 5.98 -22.10
N SER A 150 1.96 6.24 -20.92
CA SER A 150 2.75 5.25 -20.18
C SER A 150 2.05 3.90 -20.14
N SER A 151 2.66 2.87 -20.73
CA SER A 151 2.05 1.56 -20.85
C SER A 151 2.93 0.43 -20.32
N PHE A 152 2.33 -0.75 -20.15
CA PHE A 152 2.97 -1.96 -19.67
C PHE A 152 2.49 -3.14 -20.51
N ASN A 153 3.36 -3.60 -21.42
CA ASN A 153 3.11 -4.74 -22.28
C ASN A 153 3.85 -5.97 -21.74
N PHE A 154 3.14 -7.06 -21.57
CA PHE A 154 3.70 -8.29 -21.00
C PHE A 154 3.74 -9.43 -22.03
N PRO A 155 4.54 -10.51 -21.80
CA PRO A 155 4.37 -11.77 -22.48
C PRO A 155 2.95 -12.32 -22.31
N ASP A 156 2.43 -12.98 -23.34
CA ASP A 156 0.99 -13.34 -23.43
C ASP A 156 0.52 -14.35 -22.37
N GLU A 157 1.45 -15.20 -21.85
CA GLU A 157 1.16 -16.19 -20.81
C GLU A 157 1.10 -15.58 -19.40
N THR A 158 1.37 -14.28 -19.27
CA THR A 158 1.38 -13.58 -17.98
C THR A 158 0.03 -13.71 -17.27
N ARG A 159 0.09 -13.94 -15.97
CA ARG A 159 -1.06 -13.99 -15.06
C ARG A 159 -1.05 -12.79 -14.12
N THR A 160 -2.23 -12.41 -13.66
CA THR A 160 -2.43 -11.22 -12.86
C THR A 160 -3.04 -11.52 -11.50
N PHE A 161 -2.69 -10.70 -10.51
CA PHE A 161 -3.26 -10.71 -9.16
C PHE A 161 -3.62 -9.25 -8.85
N MET A 162 -4.83 -8.85 -9.19
CA MET A 162 -5.25 -7.45 -9.19
C MET A 162 -6.62 -7.28 -8.57
N THR A 163 -6.87 -6.09 -8.03
CA THR A 163 -8.18 -5.68 -7.54
C THR A 163 -8.79 -4.66 -8.49
N PRO A 164 -10.10 -4.78 -8.82
CA PRO A 164 -10.74 -3.89 -9.78
C PRO A 164 -10.93 -2.49 -9.21
N GLN A 165 -10.81 -1.48 -10.06
CA GLN A 165 -11.35 -0.17 -9.76
C GLN A 165 -12.88 -0.22 -9.85
N ILE A 166 -13.57 0.44 -8.93
CA ILE A 166 -15.03 0.52 -8.88
C ILE A 166 -15.54 1.84 -9.47
N GLN A 167 -16.81 1.85 -9.88
CA GLN A 167 -17.48 3.05 -10.34
C GLN A 167 -17.56 4.11 -9.23
N PRO A 168 -17.38 5.40 -9.56
CA PRO A 168 -17.40 6.47 -8.58
C PRO A 168 -18.79 6.66 -7.96
N MET A 169 -18.84 7.15 -6.74
CA MET A 169 -20.05 7.44 -5.98
C MET A 169 -21.01 6.26 -5.91
N SER A 170 -20.47 5.06 -5.82
CA SER A 170 -21.19 3.81 -5.66
C SER A 170 -20.94 3.18 -4.28
N GLY A 171 -21.47 1.98 -4.07
CA GLY A 171 -21.36 1.26 -2.82
C GLY A 171 -22.19 1.87 -1.68
N TRP A 172 -21.87 1.45 -0.45
CA TRP A 172 -22.56 1.94 0.73
C TRP A 172 -22.38 3.45 0.87
N GLN A 173 -23.49 4.18 0.99
CA GLN A 173 -23.53 5.64 1.19
C GLN A 173 -22.61 6.44 0.23
N ARG A 174 -22.43 5.94 -0.98
CA ARG A 174 -21.63 6.57 -2.03
C ARG A 174 -20.15 6.87 -1.62
N THR A 175 -19.56 5.98 -0.84
CA THR A 175 -18.20 6.17 -0.32
C THR A 175 -17.09 5.65 -1.24
N LYS A 176 -17.45 5.02 -2.37
CA LYS A 176 -16.46 4.47 -3.31
C LYS A 176 -16.02 5.51 -4.37
N PRO A 177 -14.80 5.38 -4.91
CA PRO A 177 -13.82 4.30 -4.71
C PRO A 177 -12.98 4.48 -3.43
N SER A 178 -12.68 3.35 -2.78
CA SER A 178 -11.85 3.26 -1.57
C SER A 178 -10.89 2.08 -1.59
N TYR A 179 -10.72 1.41 -2.75
CA TYR A 179 -9.89 0.23 -2.99
C TYR A 179 -10.29 -1.04 -2.22
N GLU A 180 -11.43 -1.02 -1.53
CA GLU A 180 -11.97 -2.15 -0.77
C GLU A 180 -12.76 -3.11 -1.68
N GLU A 181 -12.06 -3.72 -2.63
CA GLU A 181 -12.61 -4.71 -3.55
C GLU A 181 -11.79 -6.01 -3.48
N GLU A 182 -12.41 -7.10 -3.94
CA GLU A 182 -11.77 -8.41 -3.92
C GLU A 182 -10.70 -8.55 -5.01
N PHE A 183 -9.55 -9.09 -4.65
CA PHE A 183 -8.53 -9.47 -5.62
C PHE A 183 -8.97 -10.68 -6.45
N VAL A 184 -8.68 -10.65 -7.73
CA VAL A 184 -8.82 -11.79 -8.64
C VAL A 184 -7.43 -12.40 -8.85
N PRO A 185 -7.15 -13.60 -8.28
CA PRO A 185 -5.86 -14.24 -8.40
C PRO A 185 -5.72 -14.99 -9.71
N ASP A 186 -4.51 -15.02 -10.25
CA ASP A 186 -4.07 -15.87 -11.39
C ASP A 186 -4.92 -15.71 -12.65
N ALA A 187 -5.50 -14.52 -12.88
CA ALA A 187 -6.30 -14.19 -14.04
C ALA A 187 -5.43 -14.00 -15.30
N ARG A 188 -6.03 -14.09 -16.49
CA ARG A 188 -5.35 -13.83 -17.76
C ARG A 188 -5.28 -12.32 -18.02
N LEU A 189 -4.29 -11.86 -18.79
CA LEU A 189 -4.20 -10.45 -19.21
C LEU A 189 -5.49 -9.94 -19.86
N THR A 190 -6.15 -10.80 -20.66
CA THR A 190 -7.34 -10.45 -21.43
C THR A 190 -8.65 -10.48 -20.65
N ASP A 191 -8.63 -10.98 -19.40
CA ASP A 191 -9.80 -10.98 -18.55
C ASP A 191 -10.14 -9.54 -18.14
N LYS A 192 -11.41 -9.16 -18.22
CA LYS A 192 -11.86 -7.82 -17.91
C LYS A 192 -12.02 -7.62 -16.41
N SER A 193 -11.77 -6.41 -15.94
CA SER A 193 -12.07 -6.07 -14.56
C SER A 193 -13.57 -6.13 -14.28
N LYS A 194 -13.94 -6.41 -13.04
CA LYS A 194 -15.33 -6.57 -12.61
C LYS A 194 -16.27 -5.42 -13.04
N TYR A 195 -15.74 -4.20 -13.08
CA TYR A 195 -16.52 -3.00 -13.35
C TYR A 195 -16.17 -2.33 -14.69
N GLY A 196 -15.23 -2.87 -15.46
CA GLY A 196 -14.85 -2.38 -16.78
C GLY A 196 -14.10 -1.04 -16.79
N VAL A 197 -13.53 -0.63 -15.66
CA VAL A 197 -12.80 0.66 -15.52
C VAL A 197 -11.34 0.49 -15.09
N GLY A 198 -10.81 -0.72 -15.19
CA GLY A 198 -9.42 -1.04 -14.89
C GLY A 198 -9.18 -1.49 -13.45
N TYR A 199 -7.95 -1.31 -12.98
CA TYR A 199 -7.46 -1.92 -11.74
C TYR A 199 -6.73 -0.90 -10.87
N THR A 200 -6.92 -0.99 -9.55
CA THR A 200 -6.23 -0.16 -8.57
C THR A 200 -4.79 -0.63 -8.35
N PHE A 201 -3.88 0.27 -8.02
CA PHE A 201 -2.55 -0.10 -7.57
C PHE A 201 -2.56 -0.69 -6.14
N PRO A 202 -1.58 -1.56 -5.81
CA PRO A 202 -0.56 -2.16 -6.69
C PRO A 202 -1.09 -3.35 -7.49
N CYS A 203 -0.49 -3.60 -8.65
CA CYS A 203 -0.84 -4.68 -9.56
C CYS A 203 0.31 -5.69 -9.63
N LEU A 204 0.06 -6.96 -9.26
CA LEU A 204 1.05 -8.03 -9.29
C LEU A 204 0.85 -8.92 -10.51
N PHE A 205 1.96 -9.27 -11.18
CA PHE A 205 2.00 -10.10 -12.37
C PHE A 205 2.94 -11.27 -12.18
N ARG A 206 2.61 -12.39 -12.80
CA ARG A 206 3.42 -13.61 -12.84
C ARG A 206 3.67 -14.04 -14.28
N ILE A 207 4.92 -14.05 -14.71
CA ILE A 207 5.35 -14.57 -16.01
C ILE A 207 5.87 -15.99 -15.79
N PRO A 208 5.22 -17.03 -16.35
CA PRO A 208 5.74 -18.40 -16.33
C PRO A 208 7.06 -18.49 -17.11
N ASN A 209 8.09 -19.07 -16.55
CA ASN A 209 9.39 -19.21 -17.21
C ASN A 209 10.04 -20.55 -16.84
N LYS A 210 10.07 -21.53 -17.75
CA LYS A 210 10.83 -22.80 -17.70
C LYS A 210 10.88 -23.47 -16.33
N GLY A 211 9.70 -23.62 -15.68
CA GLY A 211 9.57 -24.25 -14.35
C GLY A 211 9.75 -23.29 -13.16
N ASN A 212 10.13 -22.05 -13.41
CA ASN A 212 10.15 -20.96 -12.44
C ASN A 212 9.14 -19.87 -12.83
N ASN A 213 8.93 -18.89 -11.96
CA ASN A 213 8.12 -17.72 -12.26
C ASN A 213 8.99 -16.47 -12.13
N THR A 214 8.78 -15.51 -13.03
CA THR A 214 9.23 -14.14 -12.83
C THR A 214 8.05 -13.31 -12.37
N TRP A 215 8.21 -12.56 -11.30
CA TRP A 215 7.19 -11.74 -10.67
C TRP A 215 7.45 -10.28 -10.92
N ILE A 216 6.40 -9.52 -11.16
CA ILE A 216 6.47 -8.07 -11.39
C ILE A 216 5.38 -7.42 -10.56
N LEU A 217 5.74 -6.39 -9.78
CA LEU A 217 4.79 -5.55 -9.06
C LEU A 217 4.84 -4.14 -9.63
N ILE A 218 3.70 -3.63 -10.09
CA ILE A 218 3.57 -2.26 -10.60
C ILE A 218 2.77 -1.45 -9.61
N SER A 219 3.26 -0.24 -9.32
CA SER A 219 2.59 0.73 -8.46
C SER A 219 3.02 2.16 -8.82
N GLU A 220 2.64 3.11 -7.98
CA GLU A 220 3.12 4.49 -8.04
C GLU A 220 3.48 5.01 -6.66
N THR A 221 4.32 6.06 -6.60
CA THR A 221 4.72 6.69 -5.35
C THR A 221 5.08 8.16 -5.54
N GLY A 222 5.12 8.93 -4.44
CA GLY A 222 5.48 10.34 -4.47
C GLY A 222 4.32 11.23 -4.89
N THR A 223 3.08 10.81 -4.66
CA THR A 223 1.90 11.61 -4.98
C THR A 223 1.67 12.66 -3.90
N SER A 224 1.92 13.90 -4.26
CA SER A 224 1.69 15.09 -3.47
C SER A 224 1.17 16.17 -4.41
N SER A 225 -0.02 16.72 -4.14
CA SER A 225 -0.69 17.70 -5.01
C SER A 225 -0.77 17.25 -6.49
N TYR A 226 -1.04 15.97 -6.70
CA TYR A 226 -1.22 15.33 -8.00
C TYR A 226 -2.25 14.21 -7.86
N PRO A 227 -3.11 13.94 -8.87
CA PRO A 227 -4.09 12.86 -8.75
C PRO A 227 -3.41 11.49 -8.63
N GLY A 228 -4.03 10.58 -7.89
CA GLY A 228 -3.66 9.17 -7.90
C GLY A 228 -4.09 8.52 -9.22
N CYS A 229 -3.28 7.58 -9.71
CA CYS A 229 -3.59 6.85 -10.95
C CYS A 229 -3.90 5.39 -10.68
N ARG A 230 -4.36 4.71 -11.73
CA ARG A 230 -4.66 3.28 -11.77
C ARG A 230 -4.19 2.67 -13.09
N LEU A 231 -4.27 1.35 -13.25
CA LEU A 231 -4.14 0.72 -14.55
C LEU A 231 -5.48 0.68 -15.28
N SER A 232 -5.45 0.92 -16.60
CA SER A 232 -6.59 0.73 -17.50
C SER A 232 -7.02 -0.75 -17.58
N GLU A 233 -8.07 -1.01 -18.35
CA GLU A 233 -8.30 -2.33 -18.95
C GLU A 233 -7.13 -2.71 -19.88
N TYR A 234 -6.89 -4.01 -20.04
CA TYR A 234 -5.92 -4.52 -21.01
C TYR A 234 -6.43 -4.37 -22.44
N GLU A 235 -5.59 -3.80 -23.30
CA GLU A 235 -5.82 -3.71 -24.73
C GLU A 235 -4.72 -4.52 -25.46
N PRO A 236 -5.03 -5.51 -26.31
CA PRO A 236 -4.02 -6.38 -26.94
C PRO A 236 -2.91 -5.65 -27.69
N THR A 237 -3.22 -4.48 -28.27
CA THR A 237 -2.26 -3.66 -29.05
C THR A 237 -1.53 -2.60 -28.23
N LYS A 238 -1.96 -2.33 -26.99
CA LYS A 238 -1.43 -1.25 -26.16
C LYS A 238 -0.97 -1.71 -24.77
N GLY A 239 -1.38 -2.93 -24.34
CA GLY A 239 -1.19 -3.41 -22.98
C GLY A 239 -2.08 -2.71 -21.95
N TYR A 240 -1.66 -2.69 -20.70
CA TYR A 240 -2.19 -1.78 -19.68
C TYR A 240 -1.54 -0.41 -19.85
N HIS A 241 -2.26 0.64 -19.51
CA HIS A 241 -1.71 2.01 -19.46
C HIS A 241 -2.17 2.74 -18.20
N ILE A 242 -1.47 3.82 -17.88
CA ILE A 242 -1.84 4.69 -16.75
C ILE A 242 -3.17 5.37 -17.07
N ALA A 243 -4.13 5.23 -16.17
CA ALA A 243 -5.43 5.88 -16.24
C ALA A 243 -5.61 6.82 -15.04
N TYR A 244 -6.10 8.02 -15.33
CA TYR A 244 -6.39 9.05 -14.32
C TYR A 244 -7.72 8.78 -13.62
N PRO A 245 -8.06 9.53 -12.54
CA PRO A 245 -9.33 9.39 -11.85
C PRO A 245 -10.53 9.48 -12.78
N GLN A 246 -11.65 8.94 -12.34
CA GLN A 246 -12.92 9.04 -13.07
C GLN A 246 -13.58 10.39 -12.78
N ALA A 247 -14.17 11.03 -13.79
CA ALA A 247 -14.78 12.35 -13.66
C ALA A 247 -15.83 12.44 -12.52
N GLY A 248 -16.53 11.33 -12.25
CA GLY A 248 -17.55 11.23 -11.18
C GLY A 248 -16.99 11.08 -9.76
N GLU A 249 -15.70 10.81 -9.58
CA GLU A 249 -15.12 10.71 -8.23
C GLU A 249 -15.30 12.02 -7.45
N ASN A 250 -15.28 11.95 -6.13
CA ASN A 250 -15.44 13.10 -5.26
C ASN A 250 -16.76 13.87 -5.54
N ASN A 251 -17.85 13.12 -5.78
CA ASN A 251 -19.16 13.65 -6.16
C ASN A 251 -19.13 14.64 -7.35
N GLY A 252 -18.19 14.44 -8.28
CA GLY A 252 -17.97 15.29 -9.45
C GLY A 252 -17.16 16.57 -9.17
N PHE A 253 -16.78 16.85 -7.93
CA PHE A 253 -15.93 18.00 -7.61
C PHE A 253 -14.49 17.78 -8.04
N GLY A 254 -13.87 18.86 -8.55
CA GLY A 254 -12.51 18.83 -9.05
C GLY A 254 -12.36 18.16 -10.40
N SER A 255 -11.18 18.32 -10.98
CA SER A 255 -10.84 17.77 -12.27
C SER A 255 -10.28 16.36 -12.15
N GLU A 256 -10.55 15.50 -13.12
CA GLU A 256 -9.84 14.23 -13.29
C GLU A 256 -8.39 14.42 -13.76
N PHE A 257 -8.04 15.59 -14.26
CA PHE A 257 -6.72 15.94 -14.78
C PHE A 257 -5.79 16.48 -13.69
N ALA A 258 -4.49 16.49 -13.98
CA ALA A 258 -3.51 17.07 -13.08
C ALA A 258 -3.20 18.53 -13.45
N SER A 259 -3.23 19.43 -12.47
CA SER A 259 -2.78 20.81 -12.62
C SER A 259 -1.50 21.04 -11.80
N ILE A 260 -0.42 21.44 -12.46
CA ILE A 260 0.90 21.59 -11.84
C ILE A 260 1.59 22.89 -12.23
N PRO A 261 2.43 23.48 -11.35
CA PRO A 261 3.32 24.59 -11.77
C PRO A 261 4.44 24.06 -12.69
N LEU A 262 5.12 24.95 -13.39
CA LEU A 262 6.29 24.62 -14.19
C LEU A 262 7.55 25.32 -13.66
N PRO A 263 8.69 24.62 -13.53
CA PRO A 263 8.88 23.18 -13.78
C PRO A 263 8.30 22.31 -12.64
N SER A 264 7.75 21.13 -13.00
CA SER A 264 7.30 20.16 -12.01
C SER A 264 7.34 18.73 -12.57
N SER A 265 7.27 17.74 -11.67
CA SER A 265 7.32 16.33 -12.04
C SER A 265 6.03 15.62 -11.69
N THR A 266 5.71 14.58 -12.47
CA THR A 266 4.67 13.60 -12.12
C THR A 266 5.11 12.74 -10.93
N PRO A 267 4.21 12.03 -10.26
CA PRO A 267 4.58 10.93 -9.37
C PRO A 267 5.44 9.88 -10.10
N TRP A 268 6.16 9.08 -9.33
CA TRP A 268 6.93 7.97 -9.85
C TRP A 268 6.05 6.77 -10.17
N ARG A 269 6.22 6.16 -11.34
CA ARG A 269 5.71 4.83 -11.69
C ARG A 269 6.77 3.82 -11.27
N THR A 270 6.41 2.80 -10.50
CA THR A 270 7.35 1.82 -9.93
C THR A 270 7.11 0.44 -10.49
N ILE A 271 8.18 -0.29 -10.76
CA ILE A 271 8.20 -1.66 -11.27
C ILE A 271 9.22 -2.44 -10.45
N THR A 272 8.76 -3.41 -9.66
CA THR A 272 9.65 -4.34 -8.94
C THR A 272 9.67 -5.67 -9.65
N VAL A 273 10.85 -6.27 -9.87
CA VAL A 273 11.00 -7.52 -10.63
C VAL A 273 11.81 -8.54 -9.83
N GLY A 274 11.40 -9.81 -9.86
CA GLY A 274 12.16 -10.91 -9.25
C GLY A 274 11.85 -12.28 -9.82
N ASN A 275 12.85 -13.18 -9.83
CA ASN A 275 12.64 -14.61 -10.14
C ASN A 275 12.07 -15.40 -8.95
N SER A 276 11.72 -14.69 -7.89
CA SER A 276 11.01 -15.18 -6.71
C SER A 276 10.16 -14.03 -6.16
N LEU A 277 9.31 -14.31 -5.19
CA LEU A 277 8.50 -13.32 -4.49
C LEU A 277 9.30 -12.51 -3.45
N GLN A 278 10.56 -12.88 -3.16
CA GLN A 278 11.39 -12.16 -2.20
C GLN A 278 11.57 -10.68 -2.54
N PRO A 279 11.98 -10.29 -3.78
CA PRO A 279 12.07 -8.87 -4.13
C PRO A 279 10.75 -8.12 -4.01
N ILE A 280 9.63 -8.78 -4.30
CA ILE A 280 8.29 -8.18 -4.19
C ILE A 280 7.97 -7.82 -2.73
N VAL A 281 8.18 -8.77 -1.81
CA VAL A 281 7.91 -8.58 -0.37
C VAL A 281 8.88 -7.59 0.27
N GLU A 282 10.14 -7.61 -0.17
CA GLU A 282 11.24 -6.87 0.46
C GLU A 282 11.52 -5.50 -0.16
N THR A 283 10.87 -5.14 -1.29
CA THR A 283 11.12 -3.85 -1.96
C THR A 283 10.93 -2.65 -1.03
N THR A 284 11.78 -1.66 -1.20
CA THR A 284 11.69 -0.35 -0.55
C THR A 284 11.46 0.79 -1.55
N ILE A 285 11.29 0.46 -2.85
CA ILE A 285 11.18 1.44 -3.94
C ILE A 285 10.12 2.53 -3.71
N PRO A 286 8.97 2.28 -3.03
CA PRO A 286 8.01 3.35 -2.74
C PRO A 286 8.60 4.48 -1.91
N TYR A 287 9.66 4.20 -1.16
CA TYR A 287 10.33 5.13 -0.26
C TYR A 287 11.66 5.63 -0.82
N ASP A 288 12.37 4.84 -1.64
CA ASP A 288 13.73 5.16 -2.13
C ASP A 288 13.77 6.40 -3.02
N VAL A 289 12.67 6.71 -3.70
CA VAL A 289 12.56 7.79 -4.69
C VAL A 289 11.74 9.01 -4.23
N VAL A 290 11.37 9.05 -2.95
CA VAL A 290 10.65 10.18 -2.35
C VAL A 290 11.46 10.78 -1.21
N GLU A 291 11.14 12.02 -0.84
CA GLU A 291 11.76 12.72 0.28
C GLU A 291 10.72 13.16 1.32
N PRO A 292 11.12 13.37 2.58
CA PRO A 292 10.25 14.00 3.56
C PRO A 292 9.82 15.41 3.08
N LEU A 293 8.52 15.69 3.14
CA LEU A 293 7.98 16.99 2.74
C LEU A 293 8.18 18.04 3.84
N TYR A 294 8.25 17.61 5.09
CA TYR A 294 8.59 18.44 6.24
C TYR A 294 9.22 17.62 7.37
N THR A 295 9.91 18.31 8.24
CA THR A 295 10.45 17.75 9.48
C THR A 295 9.52 18.03 10.65
N THR A 296 9.63 17.27 11.73
CA THR A 296 8.82 17.45 12.94
C THR A 296 9.69 17.44 14.19
N GLN A 297 9.23 18.17 15.22
CA GLN A 297 9.75 18.07 16.59
C GLN A 297 8.85 17.20 17.48
N ASN A 298 7.72 16.72 16.94
CA ASN A 298 6.81 15.86 17.67
C ASN A 298 7.37 14.43 17.77
N ASP A 299 7.24 13.84 18.95
CA ASP A 299 7.59 12.43 19.20
C ASP A 299 6.36 11.56 18.94
N TYR A 300 6.26 11.01 17.73
CA TYR A 300 5.19 10.12 17.32
C TYR A 300 5.51 8.66 17.71
N LYS A 301 4.80 8.16 18.70
CA LYS A 301 5.05 6.82 19.23
C LYS A 301 4.29 5.77 18.46
N PRO A 302 4.94 4.66 18.07
CA PRO A 302 4.25 3.45 17.62
C PRO A 302 3.52 2.83 18.81
N GLY A 303 2.59 1.90 18.53
CA GLY A 303 1.88 1.25 19.62
C GLY A 303 0.74 0.35 19.16
N ARG A 304 -0.12 0.01 20.13
CA ARG A 304 -1.26 -0.86 19.94
C ARG A 304 -2.52 -0.13 20.41
N TYR A 305 -3.62 -0.41 19.74
CA TYR A 305 -4.89 0.18 20.15
C TYR A 305 -6.02 -0.84 20.20
N THR A 306 -6.99 -0.59 21.10
CA THR A 306 -8.27 -1.28 21.12
C THR A 306 -9.31 -0.50 20.34
N TRP A 307 -10.26 -1.21 19.72
CA TRP A 307 -11.29 -0.63 18.88
C TRP A 307 -12.62 -1.37 19.08
N SER A 308 -13.59 -0.70 19.69
CA SER A 308 -14.86 -1.31 20.00
C SER A 308 -15.73 -1.57 18.77
N TRP A 309 -15.72 -0.63 17.83
CA TRP A 309 -16.61 -0.61 16.68
C TRP A 309 -16.48 -1.87 15.81
N ILE A 310 -15.27 -2.40 15.63
CA ILE A 310 -15.02 -3.54 14.73
C ILE A 310 -15.89 -4.78 15.04
N LEU A 311 -16.34 -4.94 16.28
CA LEU A 311 -17.15 -6.08 16.73
C LEU A 311 -18.44 -5.67 17.46
N TRP A 312 -18.48 -4.47 18.04
CA TRP A 312 -19.64 -3.99 18.79
C TRP A 312 -20.40 -2.90 18.05
N MET A 313 -19.91 -2.48 16.88
CA MET A 313 -20.53 -1.53 15.93
C MET A 313 -20.87 -0.16 16.53
N ASP A 314 -21.66 0.63 15.82
CA ASP A 314 -22.03 2.00 16.14
C ASP A 314 -22.57 2.18 17.58
N GLU A 315 -23.30 1.21 18.10
CA GLU A 315 -23.86 1.26 19.44
C GLU A 315 -22.81 1.29 20.55
N SER A 316 -21.59 0.80 20.27
CA SER A 316 -20.50 0.79 21.23
C SER A 316 -19.78 2.15 21.37
N CYS A 317 -20.06 3.09 20.48
CA CYS A 317 -19.46 4.43 20.53
C CYS A 317 -20.12 5.31 21.59
N ASN A 318 -20.46 4.73 22.74
CA ASN A 318 -21.01 5.36 23.93
C ASN A 318 -19.98 5.41 25.07
N TYR A 319 -20.21 6.27 26.05
CA TYR A 319 -19.26 6.53 27.15
C TYR A 319 -18.90 5.28 27.94
N GLU A 320 -19.89 4.46 28.32
CA GLU A 320 -19.66 3.29 29.19
C GLU A 320 -18.92 2.16 28.48
N ASP A 321 -19.22 1.89 27.22
CA ASP A 321 -18.50 0.87 26.46
C ASP A 321 -17.07 1.35 26.15
N GLN A 322 -16.83 2.64 25.86
CA GLN A 322 -15.48 3.15 25.66
C GLN A 322 -14.62 3.03 26.92
N LYS A 323 -15.17 3.22 28.11
CA LYS A 323 -14.44 2.96 29.37
C LYS A 323 -13.98 1.52 29.48
N LYS A 324 -14.82 0.53 29.12
CA LYS A 324 -14.43 -0.89 29.13
C LYS A 324 -13.25 -1.17 28.21
N PHE A 325 -13.22 -0.54 27.03
CA PHE A 325 -12.11 -0.71 26.10
C PHE A 325 -10.83 0.04 26.53
N ILE A 326 -10.95 1.15 27.25
CA ILE A 326 -9.82 1.79 27.94
C ILE A 326 -9.26 0.83 29.00
N ASP A 327 -10.10 0.15 29.78
CA ASP A 327 -9.66 -0.82 30.80
C ASP A 327 -9.00 -2.05 30.16
N VAL A 328 -9.49 -2.53 29.01
CA VAL A 328 -8.81 -3.58 28.22
C VAL A 328 -7.43 -3.10 27.76
N ALA A 329 -7.34 -1.91 27.17
CA ALA A 329 -6.07 -1.34 26.73
C ALA A 329 -5.07 -1.23 27.89
N ALA A 330 -5.49 -0.70 29.04
CA ALA A 330 -4.68 -0.59 30.24
C ALA A 330 -4.21 -1.95 30.78
N THR A 331 -5.11 -2.95 30.82
CA THR A 331 -4.80 -4.32 31.29
C THR A 331 -3.77 -5.00 30.38
N MET A 332 -3.86 -4.74 29.08
CA MET A 332 -2.96 -5.31 28.08
C MET A 332 -1.68 -4.48 27.88
N GLY A 333 -1.57 -3.30 28.50
CA GLY A 333 -0.44 -2.39 28.33
C GLY A 333 -0.38 -1.75 26.95
N TYR A 334 -1.55 -1.50 26.35
CA TYR A 334 -1.64 -0.83 25.04
C TYR A 334 -1.63 0.69 25.18
N GLU A 335 -1.08 1.34 24.19
CA GLU A 335 -0.83 2.78 24.17
C GLU A 335 -2.10 3.59 23.89
N TYR A 336 -3.05 2.99 23.12
CA TYR A 336 -4.17 3.75 22.56
C TYR A 336 -5.51 3.01 22.63
N ILE A 337 -6.56 3.80 22.50
CA ILE A 337 -7.92 3.36 22.17
C ILE A 337 -8.47 4.24 21.07
N LEU A 338 -9.14 3.65 20.06
CA LEU A 338 -9.89 4.36 19.05
C LEU A 338 -11.36 4.50 19.47
N VAL A 339 -11.78 5.74 19.70
CA VAL A 339 -13.20 6.13 19.83
C VAL A 339 -13.72 6.43 18.43
N ASP A 340 -14.50 5.51 17.89
CA ASP A 340 -14.93 5.52 16.49
C ASP A 340 -16.13 6.44 16.24
N ALA A 341 -16.73 6.38 15.06
CA ALA A 341 -17.79 7.23 14.55
C ALA A 341 -18.95 7.44 15.52
N LEU A 342 -19.71 8.51 15.31
CA LEU A 342 -20.89 8.91 16.12
C LEU A 342 -20.56 9.37 17.56
N TRP A 343 -19.31 9.44 17.96
CA TRP A 343 -18.95 9.95 19.28
C TRP A 343 -19.47 11.38 19.53
N ASP A 344 -19.61 12.18 18.48
CA ASP A 344 -20.16 13.53 18.55
C ASP A 344 -21.62 13.56 19.04
N LYS A 345 -22.40 12.53 18.71
CA LYS A 345 -23.82 12.39 19.09
C LYS A 345 -23.99 11.57 20.36
N GLN A 346 -23.25 10.45 20.51
CA GLN A 346 -23.47 9.50 21.59
C GLN A 346 -22.70 9.83 22.87
N ILE A 347 -21.56 10.52 22.74
CA ILE A 347 -20.69 10.88 23.88
C ILE A 347 -20.67 12.40 24.06
N GLY A 348 -20.51 13.15 22.98
CA GLY A 348 -20.34 14.59 22.97
C GLY A 348 -18.99 15.06 23.51
N ARG A 349 -18.65 16.32 23.29
CA ARG A 349 -17.33 16.86 23.66
C ARG A 349 -17.01 16.72 25.14
N LYS A 350 -17.97 17.01 26.03
CA LYS A 350 -17.75 16.86 27.49
C LYS A 350 -17.50 15.42 27.90
N GLY A 351 -18.17 14.48 27.24
CA GLY A 351 -17.92 13.05 27.48
C GLY A 351 -16.54 12.62 26.99
N ILE A 352 -16.10 13.13 25.82
CA ILE A 352 -14.72 12.89 25.32
C ILE A 352 -13.68 13.48 26.28
N GLU A 353 -13.88 14.68 26.83
CA GLU A 353 -13.02 15.26 27.86
C GLU A 353 -12.92 14.36 29.10
N ALA A 354 -14.04 13.82 29.56
CA ALA A 354 -14.07 12.88 30.68
C ALA A 354 -13.35 11.56 30.34
N LEU A 355 -13.57 11.01 29.13
CA LEU A 355 -12.85 9.81 28.66
C LEU A 355 -11.35 10.04 28.53
N ALA A 356 -10.91 11.20 28.03
CA ALA A 356 -9.51 11.55 27.92
C ALA A 356 -8.83 11.59 29.30
N ASN A 357 -9.49 12.19 30.30
CA ASN A 357 -9.01 12.19 31.69
C ASN A 357 -8.96 10.78 32.27
N TYR A 358 -9.98 9.97 32.03
CA TYR A 358 -10.03 8.57 32.46
C TYR A 358 -8.90 7.75 31.81
N ALA A 359 -8.75 7.81 30.49
CA ALA A 359 -7.70 7.11 29.76
C ALA A 359 -6.30 7.53 30.26
N LYS A 360 -6.07 8.83 30.45
CA LYS A 360 -4.81 9.35 31.01
C LYS A 360 -4.52 8.79 32.39
N SER A 361 -5.53 8.65 33.27
CA SER A 361 -5.37 8.02 34.60
C SER A 361 -4.96 6.55 34.54
N LYS A 362 -5.23 5.90 33.40
CA LYS A 362 -4.88 4.49 33.12
C LYS A 362 -3.61 4.34 32.28
N GLY A 363 -2.94 5.43 31.90
CA GLY A 363 -1.77 5.42 31.01
C GLY A 363 -2.08 5.19 29.53
N VAL A 364 -3.35 5.34 29.11
CA VAL A 364 -3.83 5.16 27.73
C VAL A 364 -4.13 6.51 27.09
N SER A 365 -3.93 6.65 25.78
CA SER A 365 -4.27 7.84 25.01
C SER A 365 -5.43 7.58 24.04
N LEU A 366 -6.23 8.61 23.79
CA LEU A 366 -7.32 8.52 22.82
C LEU A 366 -6.83 8.72 21.39
N MET A 367 -7.47 8.01 20.46
CA MET A 367 -7.57 8.29 19.04
C MET A 367 -9.04 8.62 18.73
N LEU A 368 -9.33 9.58 17.87
CA LEU A 368 -10.69 9.99 17.52
C LEU A 368 -10.97 9.83 16.03
N TRP A 369 -12.15 9.34 15.70
CA TRP A 369 -12.62 9.17 14.33
C TRP A 369 -13.31 10.44 13.79
N TYR A 370 -13.12 10.73 12.50
CA TYR A 370 -13.76 11.80 11.75
C TYR A 370 -14.14 11.35 10.34
N ASN A 371 -15.27 11.84 9.81
CA ASN A 371 -15.55 11.82 8.38
C ASN A 371 -14.64 12.84 7.67
N SER A 372 -14.07 12.48 6.52
CA SER A 372 -13.14 13.32 5.76
C SER A 372 -13.79 14.63 5.31
N ASN A 373 -15.05 14.56 4.91
CA ASN A 373 -15.78 15.68 4.34
C ASN A 373 -17.29 15.60 4.65
N GLY A 374 -18.07 16.52 4.13
CA GLY A 374 -19.50 16.58 4.30
C GLY A 374 -20.32 16.59 3.02
N THR A 375 -19.67 16.73 1.85
CA THR A 375 -20.32 16.91 0.55
C THR A 375 -20.09 15.76 -0.41
N GLU A 376 -19.13 14.89 -0.12
CA GLU A 376 -18.60 13.90 -1.05
C GLU A 376 -19.06 12.48 -0.75
N ASN A 377 -19.77 12.26 0.34
CA ASN A 377 -20.39 10.99 0.70
C ASN A 377 -21.68 11.20 1.50
N ASP A 378 -22.54 10.18 1.57
CA ASP A 378 -23.80 10.20 2.32
C ASP A 378 -23.71 9.47 3.66
N ALA A 379 -22.52 9.03 4.09
CA ALA A 379 -22.35 8.32 5.36
C ALA A 379 -22.90 9.14 6.53
N PRO A 380 -23.83 8.58 7.34
CA PRO A 380 -24.46 9.31 8.45
C PRO A 380 -23.53 9.50 9.65
N GLN A 381 -22.38 8.81 9.65
CA GLN A 381 -21.39 8.85 10.72
C GLN A 381 -20.72 10.22 10.78
N GLY A 382 -20.67 10.77 11.98
CA GLY A 382 -20.02 12.02 12.34
C GLY A 382 -18.88 11.79 13.36
N PRO A 383 -18.08 12.84 13.59
CA PRO A 383 -18.21 14.24 13.14
C PRO A 383 -18.03 14.43 11.64
N ARG A 384 -18.93 15.22 11.04
CA ARG A 384 -18.91 15.59 9.61
C ARG A 384 -18.59 17.07 9.43
N ASN A 385 -18.19 17.49 8.23
CA ASN A 385 -17.95 18.90 7.84
C ASN A 385 -16.83 19.58 8.65
N ILE A 386 -15.88 18.82 9.19
CA ILE A 386 -14.78 19.34 9.99
C ILE A 386 -13.47 19.19 9.25
N MET A 387 -13.13 17.96 8.82
CA MET A 387 -11.82 17.68 8.23
C MET A 387 -11.60 18.33 6.87
N SER A 388 -12.65 18.52 6.06
CA SER A 388 -12.59 19.24 4.78
C SER A 388 -12.45 20.75 4.92
N ASN A 389 -12.77 21.34 6.08
CA ASN A 389 -12.69 22.77 6.34
C ASN A 389 -11.49 23.09 7.22
N SER A 390 -10.50 23.82 6.70
CA SER A 390 -9.25 24.10 7.41
C SER A 390 -9.44 24.82 8.75
N ILE A 391 -10.39 25.75 8.85
CA ILE A 391 -10.67 26.50 10.10
C ILE A 391 -11.30 25.58 11.14
N ALA A 392 -12.30 24.79 10.74
CA ALA A 392 -12.97 23.83 11.62
C ALA A 392 -11.98 22.74 12.08
N ARG A 393 -11.22 22.18 11.13
CA ARG A 393 -10.21 21.14 11.38
C ARG A 393 -9.15 21.61 12.39
N LYS A 394 -8.54 22.76 12.18
CA LYS A 394 -7.50 23.30 13.10
C LYS A 394 -8.07 23.63 14.48
N ARG A 395 -9.31 24.11 14.57
CA ARG A 395 -9.98 24.35 15.86
C ARG A 395 -10.20 23.04 16.63
N ASP A 396 -10.61 21.98 15.93
CA ASP A 396 -10.80 20.67 16.55
C ASP A 396 -9.47 20.03 16.94
N MET A 397 -8.44 20.13 16.09
CA MET A 397 -7.08 19.64 16.40
C MET A 397 -6.46 20.37 17.58
N ALA A 398 -6.70 21.68 17.74
CA ALA A 398 -6.26 22.43 18.90
C ALA A 398 -6.93 21.93 20.20
N TRP A 399 -8.23 21.63 20.15
CA TRP A 399 -8.97 21.03 21.27
C TRP A 399 -8.45 19.61 21.58
N MET A 400 -8.24 18.78 20.59
CA MET A 400 -7.65 17.43 20.76
C MET A 400 -6.26 17.49 21.43
N LYS A 401 -5.41 18.43 21.00
CA LYS A 401 -4.09 18.65 21.62
C LYS A 401 -4.20 19.00 23.09
N GLN A 402 -5.14 19.86 23.47
CA GLN A 402 -5.38 20.23 24.88
C GLN A 402 -5.80 19.03 25.73
N LEU A 403 -6.57 18.11 25.17
CA LEU A 403 -7.00 16.87 25.84
C LEU A 403 -5.92 15.79 25.90
N GLY A 404 -4.85 15.91 25.11
CA GLY A 404 -3.81 14.90 25.00
C GLY A 404 -4.15 13.74 24.07
N VAL A 405 -5.14 13.90 23.18
CA VAL A 405 -5.40 12.98 22.05
C VAL A 405 -4.13 12.87 21.20
N LYS A 406 -3.82 11.67 20.71
CA LYS A 406 -2.54 11.37 20.02
C LYS A 406 -2.68 11.05 18.55
N ALA A 407 -3.85 10.61 18.10
CA ALA A 407 -4.08 10.30 16.70
C ALA A 407 -5.53 10.55 16.29
N ILE A 408 -5.73 10.63 14.98
CA ILE A 408 -7.06 10.63 14.36
C ILE A 408 -7.16 9.53 13.31
N LYS A 409 -8.34 8.93 13.20
CA LYS A 409 -8.78 8.13 12.05
C LYS A 409 -9.70 9.00 11.21
N VAL A 410 -9.39 9.17 9.92
CA VAL A 410 -10.21 9.96 9.00
C VAL A 410 -10.68 9.06 7.86
N ASP A 411 -11.97 9.08 7.55
CA ASP A 411 -12.65 8.07 6.76
C ASP A 411 -13.46 8.67 5.59
N PHE A 412 -13.71 7.86 4.52
CA PHE A 412 -14.65 8.13 3.41
C PHE A 412 -14.21 9.22 2.42
N PHE A 413 -13.06 9.05 1.77
CA PHE A 413 -12.48 10.05 0.85
C PHE A 413 -13.03 10.02 -0.58
N GLY A 414 -13.56 8.91 -1.06
CA GLY A 414 -14.28 8.83 -2.34
C GLY A 414 -13.47 9.06 -3.61
N GLY A 415 -12.18 8.68 -3.65
CA GLY A 415 -11.42 8.64 -4.91
C GLY A 415 -10.02 9.22 -4.86
N ASP A 416 -9.48 9.45 -6.08
CA ASP A 416 -8.06 9.78 -6.35
C ASP A 416 -7.85 11.14 -7.02
N LYS A 417 -8.88 11.98 -7.16
CA LYS A 417 -8.71 13.31 -7.76
C LYS A 417 -7.68 14.15 -7.02
N GLN A 418 -7.08 15.11 -7.69
CA GLN A 418 -6.05 15.98 -7.11
C GLN A 418 -6.54 16.70 -5.85
N GLU A 419 -7.79 17.14 -5.81
CA GLU A 419 -8.41 17.77 -4.65
C GLU A 419 -8.51 16.81 -3.45
N THR A 420 -8.82 15.54 -3.70
CA THR A 420 -8.83 14.51 -2.66
C THR A 420 -7.43 14.27 -2.11
N LEU A 421 -6.43 14.13 -2.99
CA LEU A 421 -5.03 13.97 -2.59
C LEU A 421 -4.50 15.20 -1.83
N GLN A 422 -4.95 16.40 -2.21
CA GLN A 422 -4.64 17.64 -1.49
C GLN A 422 -5.26 17.63 -0.09
N LEU A 423 -6.49 17.13 0.07
CA LEU A 423 -7.14 17.02 1.38
C LEU A 423 -6.37 16.09 2.32
N PHE A 424 -5.86 14.93 1.83
CA PHE A 424 -4.98 14.07 2.62
C PHE A 424 -3.75 14.82 3.13
N GLN A 425 -3.07 15.55 2.23
CA GLN A 425 -1.90 16.35 2.56
C GLN A 425 -2.22 17.45 3.59
N ASP A 426 -3.32 18.16 3.40
CA ASP A 426 -3.77 19.23 4.29
C ASP A 426 -4.06 18.69 5.70
N ILE A 427 -4.73 17.55 5.80
CA ILE A 427 -5.01 16.90 7.09
C ILE A 427 -3.70 16.47 7.76
N LEU A 428 -2.77 15.86 7.03
CA LEU A 428 -1.48 15.43 7.57
C LEU A 428 -0.65 16.62 8.06
N SER A 429 -0.55 17.67 7.25
CA SER A 429 0.20 18.88 7.59
C SER A 429 -0.39 19.56 8.83
N ASP A 430 -1.71 19.79 8.86
CA ASP A 430 -2.37 20.41 10.00
C ASP A 430 -2.27 19.53 11.26
N ALA A 431 -2.48 18.21 11.13
CA ALA A 431 -2.34 17.28 12.25
C ALA A 431 -0.92 17.32 12.87
N ASN A 432 0.11 17.46 12.02
CA ASN A 432 1.49 17.60 12.50
C ASN A 432 1.71 18.86 13.36
N GLU A 433 1.08 19.99 13.05
CA GLU A 433 1.14 21.22 13.86
C GLU A 433 0.60 20.99 15.27
N TYR A 434 -0.37 20.10 15.41
CA TYR A 434 -1.01 19.80 16.69
C TYR A 434 -0.48 18.53 17.38
N GLY A 435 0.50 17.86 16.80
CA GLY A 435 1.14 16.66 17.38
C GLY A 435 0.28 15.41 17.28
N LEU A 436 -0.55 15.30 16.23
CA LEU A 436 -1.45 14.19 15.97
C LEU A 436 -0.90 13.29 14.87
N GLN A 437 -0.93 11.99 15.11
CA GLN A 437 -0.75 10.97 14.08
C GLN A 437 -2.06 10.74 13.31
N VAL A 438 -1.98 10.19 12.09
CA VAL A 438 -3.16 10.01 11.23
C VAL A 438 -3.19 8.61 10.62
N ILE A 439 -4.37 7.97 10.70
CA ILE A 439 -4.77 6.78 9.95
C ILE A 439 -5.90 7.18 9.00
N PHE A 440 -5.87 6.70 7.75
CA PHE A 440 -6.96 6.91 6.81
C PHE A 440 -7.68 5.61 6.48
N HIS A 441 -9.01 5.67 6.45
CA HIS A 441 -9.91 4.61 6.01
C HIS A 441 -10.82 5.11 4.88
N GLY A 442 -11.62 4.20 4.27
CA GLY A 442 -12.45 4.56 3.14
C GLY A 442 -11.69 5.35 2.07
N CYS A 443 -10.48 4.94 1.76
CA CYS A 443 -9.48 5.77 1.10
C CYS A 443 -8.72 4.98 0.03
N THR A 444 -7.84 5.67 -0.67
CA THR A 444 -6.98 5.10 -1.71
C THR A 444 -5.60 4.72 -1.17
N LEU A 445 -4.74 4.12 -2.03
CA LEU A 445 -3.39 3.68 -1.67
C LEU A 445 -2.53 4.85 -1.17
N PRO A 446 -1.79 4.70 -0.04
CA PRO A 446 -0.72 5.63 0.29
C PRO A 446 0.47 5.41 -0.66
N ARG A 447 1.11 6.49 -1.03
CA ARG A 447 2.09 6.52 -2.13
C ARG A 447 3.42 7.08 -1.64
N GLY A 448 4.10 6.33 -0.75
CA GLY A 448 5.34 6.75 -0.11
C GLY A 448 5.15 7.66 1.10
N TRP A 449 3.92 7.79 1.58
CA TRP A 449 3.55 8.75 2.63
C TRP A 449 4.23 8.48 3.97
N GLU A 450 4.61 7.24 4.23
CA GLU A 450 5.36 6.86 5.44
C GLU A 450 6.71 7.60 5.54
N ARG A 451 7.35 7.91 4.40
CA ARG A 451 8.56 8.72 4.36
C ARG A 451 8.27 10.21 4.19
N MET A 452 7.25 10.55 3.40
CA MET A 452 6.90 11.93 3.08
C MET A 452 6.33 12.70 4.28
N TYR A 453 5.56 12.02 5.14
CA TYR A 453 4.84 12.64 6.27
C TYR A 453 5.19 11.95 7.59
N PRO A 454 5.88 12.63 8.53
CA PRO A 454 6.35 12.00 9.76
C PRO A 454 5.24 11.54 10.70
N ASN A 455 4.03 12.06 10.57
CA ASN A 455 2.86 11.72 11.39
C ASN A 455 1.86 10.77 10.71
N PHE A 456 2.14 10.30 9.50
CA PHE A 456 1.34 9.29 8.82
C PHE A 456 1.58 7.90 9.44
N ILE A 457 0.52 7.15 9.73
CA ILE A 457 0.58 5.79 10.26
C ILE A 457 0.36 4.77 9.13
N ALA A 458 -0.84 4.74 8.59
CA ALA A 458 -1.25 3.77 7.57
C ALA A 458 -2.57 4.19 6.92
N ASN A 459 -2.90 3.52 5.82
CA ASN A 459 -4.24 3.51 5.22
C ASN A 459 -4.83 2.11 5.27
N GLU A 460 -6.16 2.03 5.18
CA GLU A 460 -6.87 0.79 4.86
C GLU A 460 -6.64 0.41 3.38
N ALA A 461 -7.35 1.01 2.45
CA ALA A 461 -7.22 0.83 1.00
C ALA A 461 -7.17 -0.64 0.53
N ALA A 462 -7.96 -1.50 1.16
CA ALA A 462 -8.19 -2.91 0.83
C ALA A 462 -9.37 -3.42 1.67
N LEU A 463 -9.91 -4.61 1.35
CA LEU A 463 -10.86 -5.27 2.24
C LEU A 463 -10.14 -5.66 3.54
N ALA A 464 -10.40 -4.92 4.61
CA ALA A 464 -9.81 -5.12 5.92
C ALA A 464 -10.60 -6.15 6.76
N SER A 465 -10.05 -6.54 7.92
CA SER A 465 -10.68 -7.54 8.81
C SER A 465 -12.04 -7.09 9.36
N GLU A 466 -12.40 -5.80 9.33
CA GLU A 466 -13.74 -5.34 9.68
C GLU A 466 -14.83 -5.97 8.80
N ASN A 467 -14.51 -6.31 7.54
CA ASN A 467 -15.44 -6.99 6.64
C ASN A 467 -15.86 -8.38 7.13
N VAL A 468 -15.05 -9.01 7.97
CA VAL A 468 -15.35 -10.28 8.63
C VAL A 468 -16.62 -10.19 9.47
N TYR A 469 -16.88 -9.03 10.07
CA TYR A 469 -18.10 -8.78 10.83
C TYR A 469 -19.36 -8.74 9.95
N PHE A 470 -19.28 -8.19 8.74
CA PHE A 470 -20.48 -7.91 7.94
C PHE A 470 -21.14 -9.17 7.41
N THR A 471 -20.37 -10.15 6.92
CA THR A 471 -20.94 -11.38 6.36
C THR A 471 -20.06 -12.61 6.60
N GLU A 472 -20.70 -13.78 6.67
CA GLU A 472 -19.99 -15.06 6.70
C GLU A 472 -19.11 -15.27 5.46
N TYR A 473 -19.51 -14.74 4.32
CA TYR A 473 -18.72 -14.80 3.09
C TYR A 473 -17.34 -14.15 3.31
N PHE A 474 -17.29 -12.93 3.78
CA PHE A 474 -16.03 -12.24 4.05
C PHE A 474 -15.22 -12.92 5.16
N ALA A 475 -15.88 -13.47 6.18
CA ALA A 475 -15.20 -14.25 7.21
C ALA A 475 -14.51 -15.50 6.64
N ARG A 476 -15.08 -16.12 5.60
CA ARG A 476 -14.45 -17.24 4.87
C ARG A 476 -13.30 -16.80 3.97
N GLN A 477 -13.32 -15.55 3.47
CA GLN A 477 -12.29 -14.99 2.58
C GLN A 477 -11.09 -14.40 3.34
N GLU A 478 -11.18 -14.17 4.63
CA GLU A 478 -10.15 -13.49 5.42
C GLU A 478 -8.76 -14.11 5.24
N ALA A 479 -8.63 -15.42 5.36
CA ALA A 479 -7.33 -16.09 5.21
C ALA A 479 -6.75 -15.90 3.80
N PHE A 480 -7.58 -15.94 2.75
CA PHE A 480 -7.17 -15.65 1.38
C PHE A 480 -6.64 -14.22 1.26
N GLN A 481 -7.38 -13.24 1.76
CA GLN A 481 -6.98 -11.84 1.70
C GLN A 481 -5.65 -11.61 2.42
N LEU A 482 -5.52 -12.07 3.66
CA LEU A 482 -4.33 -11.84 4.50
C LEU A 482 -3.09 -12.61 4.03
N THR A 483 -3.24 -13.70 3.25
CA THR A 483 -2.12 -14.37 2.58
C THR A 483 -1.75 -13.75 1.22
N LEU A 484 -2.57 -12.85 0.69
CA LEU A 484 -2.33 -12.15 -0.57
C LEU A 484 -1.72 -10.75 -0.36
N TYR A 485 -2.18 -9.99 0.64
CA TYR A 485 -1.75 -8.61 0.87
C TYR A 485 -0.24 -8.42 1.05
N PRO A 486 0.54 -9.31 1.68
CA PRO A 486 1.99 -9.15 1.76
C PRO A 486 2.72 -9.07 0.41
N PHE A 487 2.09 -9.58 -0.65
CA PHE A 487 2.61 -9.54 -2.01
C PHE A 487 2.04 -8.40 -2.88
N THR A 488 1.03 -7.71 -2.38
CA THR A 488 0.31 -6.64 -3.08
C THR A 488 0.21 -5.39 -2.22
N ARG A 489 -0.95 -5.12 -1.61
CA ARG A 489 -1.27 -3.91 -0.84
C ARG A 489 -0.21 -3.56 0.21
N ASN A 490 0.21 -4.51 1.01
CA ASN A 490 1.20 -4.29 2.07
C ASN A 490 2.66 -4.43 1.59
N ALA A 491 2.89 -4.84 0.34
CA ALA A 491 4.22 -4.83 -0.26
C ALA A 491 4.72 -3.40 -0.53
N VAL A 492 3.85 -2.45 -0.80
CA VAL A 492 4.20 -1.07 -1.21
C VAL A 492 3.92 -0.01 -0.16
N ALA A 493 3.12 -0.32 0.88
CA ALA A 493 2.75 0.68 1.89
C ALA A 493 2.29 0.06 3.21
N ALA A 494 2.35 0.82 4.30
CA ALA A 494 1.76 0.46 5.58
C ALA A 494 0.25 0.22 5.45
N PHE A 495 -0.26 -0.74 6.21
CA PHE A 495 -1.62 -1.24 6.07
C PHE A 495 -2.30 -1.40 7.42
N ASP A 496 -3.35 -0.63 7.64
CA ASP A 496 -4.27 -0.86 8.76
C ASP A 496 -5.33 -1.89 8.34
N TRP A 497 -5.06 -3.14 8.63
CA TRP A 497 -5.90 -4.26 8.18
C TRP A 497 -7.13 -4.52 9.06
N GLY A 498 -7.44 -3.63 10.02
CA GLY A 498 -8.56 -3.75 10.94
C GLY A 498 -8.27 -4.56 12.19
N GLY A 499 -7.11 -5.23 12.26
CA GLY A 499 -6.56 -5.77 13.49
C GLY A 499 -6.61 -7.28 13.68
N ILE A 500 -6.09 -7.69 14.81
CA ILE A 500 -6.02 -9.07 15.29
C ILE A 500 -7.37 -9.42 15.90
N LEU A 501 -8.18 -10.21 15.22
CA LEU A 501 -9.53 -10.59 15.67
C LEU A 501 -9.51 -11.79 16.61
N MET A 502 -9.61 -11.56 17.92
CA MET A 502 -9.58 -12.67 18.90
C MET A 502 -10.97 -13.23 19.26
N ASN A 503 -12.05 -12.57 18.84
CA ASN A 503 -13.40 -13.09 19.04
C ASN A 503 -13.66 -14.28 18.10
N HIS A 504 -14.34 -15.30 18.61
CA HIS A 504 -14.75 -16.46 17.83
C HIS A 504 -16.04 -16.22 17.03
N HIS A 505 -16.94 -15.38 17.52
CA HIS A 505 -18.16 -14.98 16.84
C HIS A 505 -18.17 -13.48 16.58
N MET A 506 -18.73 -13.12 15.45
CA MET A 506 -18.83 -11.73 14.97
C MET A 506 -20.02 -11.03 15.63
N SER A 507 -19.98 -10.89 16.94
CA SER A 507 -21.07 -10.32 17.74
C SER A 507 -20.56 -9.76 19.06
N LYS A 508 -21.34 -8.85 19.66
CA LYS A 508 -21.04 -8.23 20.95
C LYS A 508 -20.91 -9.26 22.08
N ASP A 509 -21.73 -10.31 22.06
CA ASP A 509 -21.72 -11.38 23.05
C ASP A 509 -20.68 -12.48 22.81
N ASN A 510 -19.97 -12.43 21.69
CA ASN A 510 -19.03 -13.46 21.22
C ASN A 510 -19.64 -14.88 21.17
N LYS A 511 -20.94 -14.99 20.89
CA LYS A 511 -21.70 -16.27 20.87
C LYS A 511 -22.69 -16.35 19.72
N SER A 512 -23.26 -15.23 19.32
CA SER A 512 -24.26 -15.12 18.25
C SER A 512 -23.62 -14.77 16.91
N ARG A 513 -24.44 -14.74 15.84
CA ARG A 513 -24.04 -14.50 14.44
C ARG A 513 -23.06 -15.55 13.92
N HIS A 514 -22.44 -15.28 12.78
CA HIS A 514 -21.46 -16.19 12.17
C HIS A 514 -20.12 -16.15 12.92
N GLN A 515 -19.32 -17.15 12.67
CA GLN A 515 -18.01 -17.31 13.28
C GLN A 515 -16.89 -16.70 12.41
N ARG A 516 -15.76 -16.39 13.04
CA ARG A 516 -14.46 -16.29 12.37
C ARG A 516 -14.03 -17.69 11.94
N PHE A 517 -13.33 -17.82 10.79
CA PHE A 517 -12.88 -19.11 10.25
C PHE A 517 -11.37 -19.34 10.42
N THR A 518 -10.60 -18.31 10.72
CA THR A 518 -9.16 -18.36 11.03
C THR A 518 -8.90 -18.87 12.44
N GLY A 519 -7.71 -19.42 12.67
CA GLY A 519 -7.26 -19.85 13.99
C GLY A 519 -6.76 -18.67 14.84
N ASP A 520 -6.65 -18.86 16.15
CA ASP A 520 -6.18 -17.81 17.06
C ASP A 520 -4.71 -17.44 16.77
N ILE A 521 -3.86 -18.44 16.47
CA ILE A 521 -2.46 -18.17 16.11
C ILE A 521 -2.35 -17.57 14.72
N PHE A 522 -3.29 -17.87 13.80
CA PHE A 522 -3.38 -17.15 12.52
C PHE A 522 -3.56 -15.66 12.76
N GLU A 523 -4.56 -15.28 13.58
CA GLU A 523 -4.84 -13.89 13.92
C GLU A 523 -3.64 -13.20 14.56
N MET A 524 -3.06 -13.81 15.59
CA MET A 524 -1.86 -13.30 16.25
C MET A 524 -0.70 -13.11 15.24
N ALA A 525 -0.52 -14.03 14.30
CA ALA A 525 0.53 -13.97 13.29
C ALA A 525 0.37 -12.77 12.33
N THR A 526 -0.85 -12.23 12.16
CA THR A 526 -1.10 -11.07 11.29
C THR A 526 -0.30 -9.84 11.70
N ALA A 527 0.02 -9.67 12.98
CA ALA A 527 0.89 -8.60 13.47
C ALA A 527 2.33 -8.69 12.94
N ILE A 528 2.76 -9.87 12.48
CA ILE A 528 4.10 -10.11 11.92
C ILE A 528 4.04 -10.15 10.40
N THR A 529 2.99 -10.75 9.83
CA THR A 529 2.83 -10.88 8.38
C THR A 529 2.44 -9.56 7.72
N ASN A 530 1.66 -8.72 8.40
CA ASN A 530 1.31 -7.37 7.96
C ASN A 530 2.23 -6.31 8.60
N GLN A 531 2.06 -5.06 8.20
CA GLN A 531 2.92 -3.98 8.62
C GLN A 531 2.10 -2.71 8.86
N CYS A 532 2.03 -2.32 10.13
CA CYS A 532 1.51 -1.06 10.62
C CYS A 532 2.29 -0.68 11.88
N SER A 533 2.63 0.60 12.05
CA SER A 533 3.36 1.06 13.24
C SER A 533 2.46 1.32 14.44
N VAL A 534 1.15 1.39 14.24
CA VAL A 534 0.14 1.47 15.30
C VAL A 534 -0.92 0.42 15.01
N ASN A 535 -0.78 -0.74 15.65
CA ASN A 535 -1.57 -1.95 15.35
C ASN A 535 -2.88 -1.99 16.13
N CYS A 536 -3.98 -2.26 15.44
CA CYS A 536 -5.22 -2.67 16.08
C CYS A 536 -5.09 -4.07 16.69
N VAL A 537 -5.50 -4.22 17.93
CA VAL A 537 -5.80 -5.52 18.53
C VAL A 537 -7.30 -5.52 18.87
N ALA A 538 -8.07 -6.17 18.02
CA ALA A 538 -9.52 -6.24 18.13
C ALA A 538 -9.92 -7.23 19.23
N LEU A 539 -9.63 -6.85 20.47
CA LEU A 539 -9.84 -7.63 21.69
C LEU A 539 -10.96 -7.01 22.51
N THR A 540 -12.09 -7.71 22.58
CA THR A 540 -13.22 -7.29 23.41
C THR A 540 -13.05 -7.76 24.86
N PRO A 541 -13.70 -7.11 25.86
CA PRO A 541 -13.62 -7.54 27.26
C PRO A 541 -13.94 -9.02 27.47
N ASN A 542 -15.01 -9.52 26.84
CA ASN A 542 -15.44 -10.93 26.99
C ASN A 542 -14.54 -11.91 26.21
N ALA A 543 -13.90 -11.50 25.12
CA ALA A 543 -12.88 -12.33 24.48
C ALA A 543 -11.64 -12.44 25.37
N LEU A 544 -11.16 -11.33 25.93
CA LEU A 544 -10.01 -11.31 26.84
C LEU A 544 -10.18 -12.27 28.04
N GLU A 545 -11.38 -12.34 28.61
CA GLU A 545 -11.66 -13.29 29.73
C GLU A 545 -11.46 -14.75 29.30
N GLY A 546 -11.86 -15.11 28.08
CA GLY A 546 -11.85 -16.47 27.54
C GLY A 546 -10.52 -16.97 26.97
N LEU A 547 -9.56 -16.07 26.69
CA LEU A 547 -8.29 -16.45 26.05
C LEU A 547 -7.38 -17.25 26.99
N PRO A 548 -6.62 -18.24 26.48
CA PRO A 548 -5.53 -18.88 27.19
C PRO A 548 -4.45 -17.89 27.65
N ASP A 549 -3.81 -18.16 28.78
CA ASP A 549 -2.80 -17.26 29.36
C ASP A 549 -1.62 -17.00 28.38
N PHE A 550 -1.17 -18.01 27.65
CA PHE A 550 -0.05 -17.83 26.71
C PHE A 550 -0.39 -16.89 25.54
N GLU A 551 -1.65 -16.81 25.12
CA GLU A 551 -2.12 -15.85 24.11
C GLU A 551 -2.20 -14.45 24.70
N LYS A 552 -2.78 -14.30 25.90
CA LYS A 552 -2.79 -13.02 26.62
C LYS A 552 -1.37 -12.45 26.78
N GLU A 553 -0.43 -13.32 27.18
CA GLU A 553 0.98 -12.94 27.36
C GLU A 553 1.64 -12.51 26.05
N TRP A 554 1.36 -13.20 24.94
CA TRP A 554 1.88 -12.82 23.64
C TRP A 554 1.26 -11.52 23.14
N LEU A 555 -0.07 -11.37 23.25
CA LEU A 555 -0.80 -10.17 22.83
C LEU A 555 -0.35 -8.90 23.58
N LYS A 556 0.09 -9.02 24.85
CA LYS A 556 0.72 -7.89 25.56
C LYS A 556 2.02 -7.41 24.94
N GLN A 557 2.67 -8.22 24.12
CA GLN A 557 4.00 -7.96 23.56
C GLN A 557 3.99 -7.83 22.04
N VAL A 558 2.82 -7.63 21.41
CA VAL A 558 2.71 -7.48 19.95
C VAL A 558 3.70 -6.43 19.44
N PRO A 559 4.63 -6.80 18.55
CA PRO A 559 5.59 -5.85 18.00
C PRO A 559 4.94 -4.95 16.96
N THR A 560 5.38 -3.71 16.86
CA THR A 560 4.79 -2.70 15.97
C THR A 560 5.81 -2.00 15.08
N THR A 561 7.11 -2.12 15.38
CA THR A 561 8.19 -1.51 14.59
C THR A 561 9.26 -2.52 14.24
N TRP A 562 9.85 -2.35 13.05
CA TRP A 562 10.72 -3.34 12.46
C TRP A 562 12.06 -2.73 12.03
N LYS A 563 13.14 -3.43 12.37
CA LYS A 563 14.50 -3.12 11.92
C LYS A 563 14.80 -3.78 10.58
N ASP A 564 14.36 -5.03 10.40
CA ASP A 564 14.61 -5.81 9.19
C ASP A 564 13.52 -6.85 8.96
N LEU A 565 13.40 -7.32 7.71
CA LEU A 565 12.54 -8.43 7.35
C LEU A 565 13.27 -9.39 6.41
N ARG A 566 12.83 -10.66 6.41
CA ARG A 566 13.27 -11.72 5.48
C ARG A 566 12.07 -12.52 5.04
N PHE A 567 11.81 -12.52 3.75
CA PHE A 567 10.84 -13.43 3.16
C PHE A 567 11.33 -14.87 3.31
N LEU A 568 10.48 -15.78 3.76
CA LEU A 568 10.82 -17.19 3.97
C LEU A 568 10.18 -18.09 2.92
N ALA A 569 8.87 -17.96 2.70
CA ALA A 569 8.12 -18.74 1.72
C ALA A 569 6.75 -18.12 1.47
N GLY A 570 6.12 -18.44 0.35
CA GLY A 570 4.74 -18.03 0.11
C GLY A 570 4.30 -18.11 -1.34
N TYR A 571 2.97 -18.00 -1.51
CA TYR A 571 2.30 -17.81 -2.79
C TYR A 571 1.04 -16.98 -2.56
N PRO A 572 0.78 -15.94 -3.37
CA PRO A 572 -0.35 -15.02 -3.17
C PRO A 572 -1.69 -15.73 -3.05
N GLY A 573 -2.43 -15.47 -1.96
CA GLY A 573 -3.72 -16.05 -1.68
C GLY A 573 -3.70 -17.50 -1.21
N LYS A 574 -2.53 -18.10 -0.98
CA LYS A 574 -2.38 -19.48 -0.49
C LYS A 574 -1.71 -19.55 0.87
N HIS A 575 -0.48 -19.09 0.96
CA HIS A 575 0.25 -19.06 2.22
C HIS A 575 1.35 -18.01 2.19
N PHE A 576 1.77 -17.56 3.37
CA PHE A 576 2.83 -16.58 3.51
C PHE A 576 3.65 -16.85 4.77
N ALA A 577 4.97 -16.77 4.67
CA ALA A 577 5.89 -16.88 5.79
C ALA A 577 6.99 -15.82 5.70
N VAL A 578 7.25 -15.16 6.84
CA VAL A 578 8.22 -14.08 6.96
C VAL A 578 8.90 -14.11 8.32
N ALA A 579 10.15 -13.68 8.40
CA ALA A 579 10.82 -13.34 9.66
C ALA A 579 11.08 -11.83 9.70
N ARG A 580 10.85 -11.22 10.86
CA ARG A 580 11.09 -9.79 11.10
C ARG A 580 11.87 -9.57 12.37
N GLN A 581 12.77 -8.60 12.35
CA GLN A 581 13.52 -8.15 13.52
C GLN A 581 12.90 -6.85 14.03
N THR A 582 12.59 -6.78 15.33
CA THR A 582 12.13 -5.52 15.94
C THR A 582 13.27 -4.52 16.06
N THR A 583 12.95 -3.26 16.32
CA THR A 583 13.93 -2.20 16.58
C THR A 583 14.84 -2.51 17.78
N GLU A 584 14.34 -3.30 18.75
CA GLU A 584 15.10 -3.77 19.93
C GLU A 584 15.98 -5.00 19.61
N GLY A 585 15.94 -5.50 18.37
CA GLY A 585 16.78 -6.59 17.91
C GLY A 585 16.19 -8.01 18.10
N LYS A 586 14.98 -8.15 18.60
CA LYS A 586 14.28 -9.45 18.73
C LYS A 586 13.74 -9.92 17.40
N TRP A 587 13.90 -11.21 17.12
CA TRP A 587 13.35 -11.83 15.92
C TRP A 587 12.01 -12.50 16.18
N TYR A 588 11.11 -12.35 15.23
CA TYR A 588 9.85 -13.08 15.13
C TYR A 588 9.77 -13.69 13.74
N ALA A 589 9.34 -14.96 13.67
CA ALA A 589 8.95 -15.56 12.39
C ALA A 589 7.49 -15.97 12.47
N ALA A 590 6.75 -15.81 11.37
CA ALA A 590 5.36 -16.19 11.29
C ALA A 590 5.06 -16.85 9.94
N ALA A 591 4.12 -17.79 9.97
CA ALA A 591 3.54 -18.40 8.79
C ALA A 591 2.02 -18.48 8.94
N ILE A 592 1.29 -18.16 7.87
CA ILE A 592 -0.18 -18.25 7.79
C ILE A 592 -0.58 -18.98 6.51
N SER A 593 -1.72 -19.67 6.53
CA SER A 593 -2.20 -20.45 5.39
C SER A 593 -3.69 -20.22 5.10
N ALA A 594 -4.02 -20.05 3.84
CA ALA A 594 -5.39 -20.11 3.30
C ALA A 594 -5.67 -21.42 2.56
N GLU A 595 -4.71 -22.35 2.54
CA GLU A 595 -4.87 -23.66 1.88
C GLU A 595 -5.97 -24.48 2.58
N GLU A 596 -6.63 -25.35 1.81
CA GLU A 596 -7.71 -26.19 2.33
C GLU A 596 -7.21 -27.43 3.10
N GLN A 597 -5.93 -27.78 2.92
CA GLN A 597 -5.27 -28.89 3.58
C GLN A 597 -4.09 -28.41 4.42
N PRO A 598 -3.71 -29.13 5.48
CA PRO A 598 -2.50 -28.82 6.23
C PRO A 598 -1.26 -28.83 5.32
N ILE A 599 -0.43 -27.81 5.44
CA ILE A 599 0.82 -27.71 4.68
C ILE A 599 2.03 -27.94 5.59
N SER A 600 3.01 -28.69 5.10
CA SER A 600 4.30 -28.86 5.77
C SER A 600 5.30 -27.88 5.19
N MET A 601 5.84 -27.00 6.03
CA MET A 601 6.85 -26.00 5.65
C MET A 601 8.15 -26.24 6.41
N THR A 602 9.27 -26.07 5.72
CA THR A 602 10.59 -26.01 6.35
C THR A 602 11.07 -24.56 6.31
N LEU A 603 11.06 -23.92 7.46
CA LEU A 603 11.50 -22.53 7.62
C LEU A 603 13.02 -22.50 7.87
N HIS A 604 13.75 -21.68 7.10
CA HIS A 604 15.16 -21.42 7.34
C HIS A 604 15.31 -20.18 8.22
N LEU A 605 15.61 -20.42 9.50
CA LEU A 605 15.66 -19.43 10.58
C LEU A 605 17.08 -19.36 11.20
N PRO A 606 18.09 -18.88 10.45
CA PRO A 606 19.48 -18.84 10.92
C PRO A 606 19.64 -17.96 12.18
N MET A 607 18.74 -16.97 12.40
CA MET A 607 18.73 -16.12 13.59
C MET A 607 18.42 -16.88 14.89
N PHE A 608 17.82 -18.06 14.77
CA PHE A 608 17.48 -18.95 15.89
C PHE A 608 18.36 -20.22 15.94
N ALA A 609 19.38 -20.34 15.09
CA ALA A 609 20.24 -21.52 15.06
C ALA A 609 20.89 -21.81 16.43
N GLY A 610 20.67 -23.03 16.94
CA GLY A 610 21.16 -23.48 18.25
C GLY A 610 20.40 -22.98 19.47
N LYS A 611 19.40 -22.10 19.30
CA LYS A 611 18.63 -21.50 20.38
C LYS A 611 17.36 -22.31 20.71
N GLU A 612 16.85 -22.15 21.92
CA GLU A 612 15.50 -22.55 22.30
C GLU A 612 14.53 -21.42 21.98
N VAL A 613 13.43 -21.75 21.32
CA VAL A 613 12.39 -20.80 20.91
C VAL A 613 11.02 -21.25 21.40
N LYS A 614 10.10 -20.30 21.52
CA LYS A 614 8.67 -20.57 21.67
C LYS A 614 8.07 -20.74 20.27
N VAL A 615 7.31 -21.81 20.08
CA VAL A 615 6.55 -22.08 18.85
C VAL A 615 5.07 -22.10 19.23
N TYR A 616 4.35 -21.09 18.75
CA TYR A 616 2.89 -21.02 18.85
C TYR A 616 2.34 -21.58 17.55
N ALA A 617 1.33 -22.41 17.60
CA ALA A 617 0.72 -23.00 16.41
C ALA A 617 -0.75 -23.35 16.63
N ASP A 618 -1.55 -23.14 15.61
CA ASP A 618 -2.87 -23.72 15.53
C ASP A 618 -2.74 -25.22 15.23
N GLY A 619 -3.19 -26.06 16.16
CA GLY A 619 -3.32 -27.50 15.97
C GLY A 619 -4.66 -27.88 15.34
N PRO A 620 -4.86 -29.16 14.99
CA PRO A 620 -6.10 -29.62 14.40
C PRO A 620 -7.30 -29.41 15.35
N LYS A 621 -8.50 -29.35 14.79
CA LYS A 621 -9.74 -29.27 15.57
C LYS A 621 -9.89 -30.50 16.43
N LYS A 622 -10.28 -30.33 17.70
CA LYS A 622 -10.70 -31.42 18.54
C LYS A 622 -12.06 -31.96 18.10
N ALA A 623 -12.35 -33.22 18.41
CA ALA A 623 -13.64 -33.80 18.10
C ALA A 623 -14.79 -32.96 18.68
N GLY A 624 -15.74 -32.58 17.83
CA GLY A 624 -16.88 -31.73 18.21
C GLY A 624 -16.57 -30.22 18.29
N SER A 625 -15.32 -29.79 18.07
CA SER A 625 -14.96 -28.35 18.04
C SER A 625 -15.11 -27.76 16.63
N LEU A 626 -15.61 -26.55 16.57
CA LEU A 626 -15.60 -25.73 15.36
C LEU A 626 -14.24 -25.05 15.13
N TRP A 627 -13.41 -24.93 16.18
CA TRP A 627 -12.18 -24.15 16.24
C TRP A 627 -10.93 -25.02 16.12
N LEU A 628 -9.89 -24.48 15.51
CA LEU A 628 -8.54 -25.01 15.64
C LEU A 628 -8.11 -24.95 17.11
N THR A 629 -7.19 -25.81 17.49
CA THR A 629 -6.72 -25.85 18.89
C THR A 629 -5.40 -25.07 18.97
N PRO A 630 -5.39 -23.85 19.52
CA PRO A 630 -4.15 -23.11 19.67
C PRO A 630 -3.26 -23.76 20.73
N GLY A 631 -1.95 -23.68 20.54
CA GLY A 631 -0.98 -24.21 21.47
C GLY A 631 0.37 -23.53 21.41
N MET A 632 1.14 -23.64 22.49
CA MET A 632 2.51 -23.16 22.59
C MET A 632 3.43 -24.26 23.13
N LYS A 633 4.60 -24.42 22.51
CA LYS A 633 5.67 -25.30 23.01
C LYS A 633 7.03 -24.61 22.92
N ARG A 634 7.98 -25.04 23.74
CA ARG A 634 9.40 -24.70 23.58
C ARG A 634 10.06 -25.75 22.71
N GLN A 635 10.95 -25.30 21.81
CA GLN A 635 11.65 -26.18 20.89
C GLN A 635 13.04 -25.64 20.61
N LYS A 636 14.06 -26.51 20.67
CA LYS A 636 15.42 -26.16 20.26
C LYS A 636 15.57 -26.28 18.75
N ILE A 637 16.07 -25.22 18.11
CA ILE A 637 16.40 -25.22 16.68
C ILE A 637 17.82 -25.75 16.50
N GLY A 638 18.00 -26.63 15.51
CA GLY A 638 19.32 -27.18 15.18
C GLY A 638 20.29 -26.10 14.71
N LYS A 639 21.62 -26.42 14.69
CA LYS A 639 22.67 -25.50 14.23
C LYS A 639 22.51 -25.06 12.77
N ASN A 640 21.76 -25.82 11.97
CA ASN A 640 21.43 -25.49 10.58
C ASN A 640 20.32 -24.45 10.44
N GLY A 641 19.69 -24.03 11.54
CA GLY A 641 18.62 -23.05 11.54
C GLY A 641 17.31 -23.53 10.89
N LEU A 642 17.12 -24.83 10.65
CA LEU A 642 15.92 -25.36 10.02
C LEU A 642 14.87 -25.74 11.06
N LEU A 643 13.63 -25.29 10.83
CA LEU A 643 12.46 -25.65 11.62
C LEU A 643 11.36 -26.19 10.69
N LYS A 644 10.96 -27.44 10.89
CA LYS A 644 9.79 -28.01 10.22
C LYS A 644 8.52 -27.71 11.02
N VAL A 645 7.54 -27.11 10.37
CA VAL A 645 6.22 -26.77 10.95
C VAL A 645 5.10 -27.32 10.07
N ILE A 646 3.95 -27.59 10.69
CA ILE A 646 2.70 -27.88 10.00
C ILE A 646 1.80 -26.69 10.24
N VAL A 647 1.33 -26.06 9.17
CA VAL A 647 0.35 -24.97 9.22
C VAL A 647 -1.01 -25.53 8.83
N GLN A 648 -1.98 -25.44 9.72
CA GLN A 648 -3.34 -25.94 9.51
C GLN A 648 -4.09 -25.09 8.46
N PRO A 649 -5.14 -25.61 7.82
CA PRO A 649 -6.05 -24.80 7.00
C PRO A 649 -6.57 -23.60 7.78
N ARG A 650 -6.40 -22.39 7.26
CA ARG A 650 -6.72 -21.12 7.95
C ARG A 650 -6.07 -20.98 9.34
N GLY A 651 -4.93 -21.64 9.52
CA GLY A 651 -4.14 -21.62 10.75
C GLY A 651 -2.85 -20.84 10.60
N GLY A 652 -2.20 -20.57 11.73
CA GLY A 652 -0.93 -19.85 11.80
C GLY A 652 0.11 -20.56 12.66
N VAL A 653 1.34 -20.10 12.50
CA VAL A 653 2.51 -20.45 13.33
C VAL A 653 3.29 -19.19 13.64
N ILE A 654 3.71 -19.01 14.89
CA ILE A 654 4.63 -17.95 15.32
C ILE A 654 5.83 -18.59 15.99
N VAL A 655 7.02 -18.05 15.74
CA VAL A 655 8.28 -18.47 16.37
C VAL A 655 9.01 -17.24 16.90
N ASN A 656 9.34 -17.24 18.18
CA ASN A 656 10.16 -16.18 18.80
C ASN A 656 10.92 -16.73 20.01
N GLU A 657 11.92 -15.98 20.50
CA GLU A 657 12.67 -16.28 21.73
C GLU A 657 11.85 -16.14 22.99
#